data_acc07b969496a5e1ba6e422158df92dc
#
_entry.id   acc07b969496a5e1ba6e422158df92dc
#
_cell.length_a   1.000
_cell.length_b   1.000
_cell.length_c   1.000
_cell.angle_alpha   90.00
_cell.angle_beta   90.00
_cell.angle_gamma   90.00
#
_symmetry.space_group_name_H-M   'P 1'
#
loop_
_entity.id
_entity.type
_entity.pdbx_description
1 polymer ?
#
loop_
_entity_poly.entity_id
_entity_poly.type
_entity_poly.pdbx_seq_one_letter_code
_entity_poly.pdbx_strand_id
1 'polypeptide(L)'
;MISEIIDRRILPVAGFFIGASWVVVEILDRLVERYFLSPYITDIVFWGLFSLLPAVMLLAWTHGRPGKDEVTRAEKVGVPANIILSLGILVMVFGGKDLSATAEMVTLSNELGEDEVHYIPRESYRRRIALFFWDGELEDPELEWMRYGVTELLTQDLQQNPFLLASSPWNGLAGGLYTEMKEAGFDDGLNVPLALKRDIADQFNRDYFIDGSISVAEQQFSVTARVWDTETLEMIDEITASGWDLMTVVDDLSDGIRELLDTPQGQGDLPLVETYGESLEALESYVSGRNAVLFENNREKANQLYDLSLQADDKFVLAWSAKAMALWEQGDASGAIGALEEAQKLSYRLPERDRARLKMAAYQMTGDSDKLETLLRMQTQIVGDAGSYHAFGFYLMTAGQPEEAKAQFKKQMEVDSSSFGVLLQLARLERATGDLEAAIAYAMEYSETEPEDLEPQIMLGDLYLEYGDMESARSYYERAQVIEDPPMRSTLKLALLAIKQGEWNRTRELLAEARAFSTTARHAMSVLQVESYLESRLGRIERAIELVEEHMTHARQVQSPVEQVFGYYFPMVQFTVLMGRFDQAESLLLTAQQALQPPMNQFLAFSEVMVSARQGELERASAALDRAIGVVEHFKADYLTFLVSLSAAEIAKAREEFAQAGRHYKDAIEEASRSVFAAGLQEEQSVIFAASANAYVKAGELDLAQSVLDYAFKRDSAEPDLWVARAMLQEATGAPHMALASVNYALAIWSEADPDYVHFQKALDLKQRLESSSR
;
A
#
# COMPACT_ATOMS: atom_id res chain seq x y z
N MET A 1 -15.60 5.75 -74.94
CA MET A 1 -15.55 5.49 -73.48
C MET A 1 -15.49 6.79 -72.66
N ILE A 2 -14.50 7.70 -72.82
CA ILE A 2 -14.41 8.96 -72.06
C ILE A 2 -15.61 9.88 -72.30
N SER A 3 -16.04 10.07 -73.55
CA SER A 3 -17.23 10.87 -73.92
C SER A 3 -18.53 10.31 -73.30
N GLU A 4 -18.66 8.97 -73.21
CA GLU A 4 -19.82 8.34 -72.57
C GLU A 4 -19.86 8.50 -71.08
N ILE A 5 -18.70 8.54 -70.38
CA ILE A 5 -18.59 8.81 -69.00
C ILE A 5 -19.06 10.22 -68.63
N ILE A 6 -18.69 11.18 -69.48
CA ILE A 6 -19.10 12.60 -69.38
C ILE A 6 -20.61 12.75 -69.67
N ASP A 7 -21.09 12.17 -70.72
CA ASP A 7 -22.51 12.25 -71.17
C ASP A 7 -23.46 11.60 -70.11
N ARG A 8 -23.00 10.57 -69.39
CA ARG A 8 -23.76 9.86 -68.39
C ARG A 8 -23.58 10.45 -66.95
N ARG A 9 -22.87 11.55 -66.85
CA ARG A 9 -22.63 12.27 -65.56
C ARG A 9 -22.08 11.39 -64.41
N ILE A 10 -21.32 10.34 -64.72
CA ILE A 10 -20.81 9.37 -63.81
C ILE A 10 -19.90 10.05 -62.73
N LEU A 11 -18.96 10.92 -63.20
CA LEU A 11 -18.04 11.63 -62.31
C LEU A 11 -18.77 12.60 -61.37
N PRO A 12 -19.75 13.41 -61.79
CA PRO A 12 -20.53 14.22 -60.84
C PRO A 12 -21.31 13.40 -59.83
N VAL A 13 -21.92 12.25 -60.20
CA VAL A 13 -22.66 11.38 -59.31
C VAL A 13 -21.72 10.70 -58.31
N ALA A 14 -20.59 10.14 -58.76
CA ALA A 14 -19.59 9.55 -57.89
C ALA A 14 -18.97 10.59 -56.94
N GLY A 15 -18.66 11.80 -57.46
CA GLY A 15 -18.14 12.89 -56.64
C GLY A 15 -19.13 13.36 -55.58
N PHE A 16 -20.43 13.47 -55.92
CA PHE A 16 -21.47 13.78 -54.96
C PHE A 16 -21.61 12.69 -53.87
N PHE A 17 -21.58 11.42 -54.29
CA PHE A 17 -21.67 10.29 -53.39
C PHE A 17 -20.48 10.27 -52.41
N ILE A 18 -19.23 10.45 -52.92
CA ILE A 18 -18.03 10.51 -52.06
C ILE A 18 -18.11 11.70 -51.12
N GLY A 19 -18.51 12.88 -51.56
CA GLY A 19 -18.66 14.06 -50.68
C GLY A 19 -19.76 13.88 -49.63
N ALA A 20 -20.90 13.30 -49.99
CA ALA A 20 -21.95 13.01 -49.04
C ALA A 20 -21.54 11.92 -48.06
N SER A 21 -20.83 10.88 -48.51
CA SER A 21 -20.28 9.83 -47.67
C SER A 21 -19.27 10.38 -46.65
N TRP A 22 -18.39 11.29 -47.07
CA TRP A 22 -17.46 11.97 -46.20
C TRP A 22 -18.15 12.73 -45.04
N VAL A 23 -19.20 13.50 -45.40
CA VAL A 23 -19.99 14.24 -44.39
C VAL A 23 -20.66 13.29 -43.38
N VAL A 24 -21.16 12.13 -43.87
CA VAL A 24 -21.78 11.12 -42.97
C VAL A 24 -20.73 10.54 -42.02
N VAL A 25 -19.54 10.19 -42.52
CA VAL A 25 -18.45 9.66 -41.71
C VAL A 25 -18.00 10.68 -40.69
N GLU A 26 -17.78 11.94 -41.09
CA GLU A 26 -17.38 13.04 -40.18
C GLU A 26 -18.39 13.30 -39.02
N ILE A 27 -19.70 13.29 -39.36
CA ILE A 27 -20.75 13.43 -38.35
C ILE A 27 -20.76 12.22 -37.43
N LEU A 28 -20.59 11.02 -37.99
CA LEU A 28 -20.61 9.80 -37.19
C LEU A 28 -19.39 9.73 -36.25
N ASP A 29 -18.23 10.14 -36.73
CA ASP A 29 -17.00 10.20 -35.96
C ASP A 29 -17.15 11.09 -34.73
N ARG A 30 -17.69 12.30 -34.89
CA ARG A 30 -18.04 13.19 -33.78
C ARG A 30 -19.07 12.60 -32.81
N LEU A 31 -20.01 11.79 -33.31
CA LEU A 31 -20.98 11.11 -32.44
C LEU A 31 -20.32 9.95 -31.67
N VAL A 32 -19.43 9.21 -32.33
CA VAL A 32 -18.66 8.13 -31.70
C VAL A 32 -17.82 8.67 -30.58
N GLU A 33 -17.05 9.74 -30.78
CA GLU A 33 -16.27 10.41 -29.77
C GLU A 33 -17.17 10.96 -28.63
N ARG A 34 -18.21 11.68 -28.97
CA ARG A 34 -19.08 12.35 -28.00
C ARG A 34 -19.82 11.38 -27.06
N TYR A 35 -20.21 10.22 -27.57
CA TYR A 35 -21.03 9.24 -26.85
C TYR A 35 -20.25 7.97 -26.47
N PHE A 36 -18.92 7.99 -26.63
CA PHE A 36 -18.04 6.85 -26.34
C PHE A 36 -18.51 5.55 -26.99
N LEU A 37 -18.95 5.64 -28.25
CA LEU A 37 -19.32 4.47 -29.03
C LEU A 37 -18.04 3.80 -29.55
N SER A 38 -18.18 2.52 -29.98
CA SER A 38 -17.04 1.80 -30.56
C SER A 38 -16.50 2.51 -31.80
N PRO A 39 -15.19 2.77 -31.94
CA PRO A 39 -14.56 3.38 -33.11
C PRO A 39 -14.84 2.56 -34.39
N TYR A 40 -14.98 1.24 -34.24
CA TYR A 40 -15.33 0.36 -35.35
C TYR A 40 -16.67 0.71 -36.03
N ILE A 41 -17.54 1.49 -35.42
CA ILE A 41 -18.78 1.95 -36.03
C ILE A 41 -18.49 2.91 -37.19
N THR A 42 -17.54 3.85 -36.98
CA THR A 42 -17.08 4.78 -38.04
C THR A 42 -16.45 4.01 -39.19
N ASP A 43 -15.57 3.05 -38.88
CA ASP A 43 -14.92 2.20 -39.86
C ASP A 43 -15.91 1.35 -40.66
N ILE A 44 -16.88 0.72 -40.02
CA ILE A 44 -17.95 -0.06 -40.69
C ILE A 44 -18.71 0.81 -41.66
N VAL A 45 -19.07 2.04 -41.28
CA VAL A 45 -19.80 2.96 -42.17
C VAL A 45 -18.92 3.46 -43.30
N PHE A 46 -17.65 3.81 -43.01
CA PHE A 46 -16.68 4.22 -44.04
C PHE A 46 -16.48 3.12 -45.07
N TRP A 47 -16.10 1.91 -44.65
CA TRP A 47 -15.88 0.78 -45.57
C TRP A 47 -17.17 0.32 -46.25
N GLY A 48 -18.31 0.42 -45.53
CA GLY A 48 -19.63 0.15 -46.10
C GLY A 48 -19.96 1.09 -47.24
N LEU A 49 -19.84 2.39 -47.04
CA LEU A 49 -20.08 3.39 -48.10
C LEU A 49 -19.07 3.25 -49.26
N PHE A 50 -17.78 3.04 -48.95
CA PHE A 50 -16.74 2.85 -49.96
C PHE A 50 -17.00 1.61 -50.82
N SER A 51 -17.41 0.48 -50.22
CA SER A 51 -17.69 -0.77 -50.93
C SER A 51 -18.97 -0.70 -51.80
N LEU A 52 -19.86 0.27 -51.56
CA LEU A 52 -21.05 0.53 -52.38
C LEU A 52 -20.77 1.40 -53.60
N LEU A 53 -19.60 2.02 -53.73
CA LEU A 53 -19.23 2.88 -54.86
C LEU A 53 -19.40 2.19 -56.24
N PRO A 54 -19.06 0.90 -56.45
CA PRO A 54 -19.32 0.21 -57.71
C PRO A 54 -20.81 0.14 -58.07
N ALA A 55 -21.69 -0.09 -57.07
CA ALA A 55 -23.13 -0.09 -57.29
C ALA A 55 -23.65 1.30 -57.71
N VAL A 56 -23.15 2.37 -57.05
CA VAL A 56 -23.47 3.76 -57.39
C VAL A 56 -23.00 4.11 -58.81
N MET A 57 -21.80 3.69 -59.18
CA MET A 57 -21.29 3.87 -60.58
C MET A 57 -22.09 3.10 -61.55
N LEU A 58 -22.55 1.88 -61.26
CA LEU A 58 -23.43 1.08 -62.15
C LEU A 58 -24.77 1.79 -62.35
N LEU A 59 -25.39 2.30 -61.32
CA LEU A 59 -26.63 3.08 -61.35
C LEU A 59 -26.45 4.37 -62.15
N ALA A 60 -25.35 5.09 -61.95
CA ALA A 60 -25.04 6.28 -62.79
C ALA A 60 -24.82 5.97 -64.25
N TRP A 61 -24.22 4.80 -64.52
CA TRP A 61 -24.03 4.33 -65.91
C TRP A 61 -25.37 4.07 -66.63
N THR A 62 -26.35 3.51 -65.97
CA THR A 62 -27.60 3.07 -66.51
C THR A 62 -28.66 4.19 -66.59
N HIS A 63 -28.72 5.08 -65.61
CA HIS A 63 -29.71 6.15 -65.45
C HIS A 63 -29.17 7.56 -65.75
N GLY A 64 -27.91 7.70 -66.17
CA GLY A 64 -27.30 9.00 -66.44
C GLY A 64 -27.67 9.69 -67.75
N ARG A 65 -28.50 9.08 -68.59
CA ARG A 65 -28.98 9.68 -69.82
C ARG A 65 -30.44 10.19 -69.75
N PRO A 66 -30.77 11.32 -70.31
CA PRO A 66 -32.16 11.76 -70.31
C PRO A 66 -33.01 10.80 -71.21
N GLY A 67 -34.09 10.24 -70.65
CA GLY A 67 -34.99 9.30 -71.35
C GLY A 67 -35.90 8.58 -70.36
N LYS A 68 -36.67 7.57 -70.84
CA LYS A 68 -37.43 6.71 -69.96
C LYS A 68 -36.50 5.79 -69.21
N ASP A 69 -36.56 5.82 -67.92
CA ASP A 69 -35.78 4.95 -67.01
C ASP A 69 -36.39 3.55 -66.95
N GLU A 70 -35.71 2.58 -67.55
CA GLU A 70 -36.05 1.17 -67.41
C GLU A 70 -34.93 0.45 -66.64
N VAL A 71 -35.30 -0.25 -65.60
CA VAL A 71 -34.34 -1.01 -64.80
C VAL A 71 -33.75 -2.16 -65.58
N THR A 72 -32.45 -2.10 -65.82
CA THR A 72 -31.74 -3.08 -66.68
C THR A 72 -31.48 -4.40 -65.91
N ARG A 73 -31.21 -5.50 -66.69
CA ARG A 73 -30.82 -6.77 -66.01
C ARG A 73 -29.51 -6.66 -65.28
N ALA A 74 -28.59 -5.79 -65.69
CA ALA A 74 -27.33 -5.55 -65.01
C ALA A 74 -27.53 -4.93 -63.61
N GLU A 75 -28.50 -4.04 -63.45
CA GLU A 75 -28.86 -3.46 -62.15
C GLU A 75 -29.53 -4.46 -61.23
N LYS A 76 -30.50 -5.24 -61.78
CA LYS A 76 -31.23 -6.24 -60.98
C LYS A 76 -30.32 -7.31 -60.35
N VAL A 77 -29.17 -7.55 -61.01
CA VAL A 77 -28.19 -8.55 -60.53
C VAL A 77 -26.98 -7.86 -59.91
N GLY A 78 -26.42 -6.82 -60.47
CA GLY A 78 -25.15 -6.19 -60.05
C GLY A 78 -25.27 -5.42 -58.78
N VAL A 79 -26.37 -4.66 -58.59
CA VAL A 79 -26.54 -3.89 -57.32
C VAL A 79 -26.76 -4.83 -56.13
N PRO A 80 -27.66 -5.82 -56.15
CA PRO A 80 -27.80 -6.76 -55.06
C PRO A 80 -26.54 -7.60 -54.81
N ALA A 81 -25.83 -8.01 -55.87
CA ALA A 81 -24.58 -8.76 -55.74
C ALA A 81 -23.48 -7.92 -55.06
N ASN A 82 -23.36 -6.62 -55.41
CA ASN A 82 -22.42 -5.72 -54.71
C ASN A 82 -22.80 -5.52 -53.25
N ILE A 83 -24.10 -5.34 -52.92
CA ILE A 83 -24.57 -5.20 -51.53
C ILE A 83 -24.24 -6.47 -50.71
N ILE A 84 -24.52 -7.66 -51.30
CA ILE A 84 -24.22 -8.93 -50.60
C ILE A 84 -22.71 -9.09 -50.40
N LEU A 85 -21.90 -8.77 -51.39
CA LEU A 85 -20.44 -8.82 -51.30
C LEU A 85 -19.93 -7.83 -50.23
N SER A 86 -20.44 -6.60 -50.23
CA SER A 86 -20.11 -5.58 -49.22
C SER A 86 -20.44 -6.03 -47.83
N LEU A 87 -21.64 -6.56 -47.59
CA LEU A 87 -22.03 -7.13 -46.29
C LEU A 87 -21.14 -8.31 -45.92
N GLY A 88 -20.79 -9.19 -46.83
CA GLY A 88 -19.88 -10.31 -46.59
C GLY A 88 -18.49 -9.85 -46.14
N ILE A 89 -17.94 -8.83 -46.80
CA ILE A 89 -16.63 -8.23 -46.43
C ILE A 89 -16.71 -7.59 -45.03
N LEU A 90 -17.76 -6.79 -44.76
CA LEU A 90 -17.94 -6.16 -43.46
C LEU A 90 -18.05 -7.17 -42.32
N VAL A 91 -18.83 -8.24 -42.53
CA VAL A 91 -18.95 -9.31 -41.55
C VAL A 91 -17.61 -10.06 -41.34
N MET A 92 -16.85 -10.27 -42.41
CA MET A 92 -15.55 -10.94 -42.33
C MET A 92 -14.52 -10.08 -41.57
N VAL A 93 -14.51 -8.76 -41.79
CA VAL A 93 -13.53 -7.85 -41.17
C VAL A 93 -13.93 -7.46 -39.73
N PHE A 94 -15.21 -7.21 -39.51
CA PHE A 94 -15.70 -6.64 -38.24
C PHE A 94 -16.53 -7.60 -37.38
N GLY A 95 -16.85 -8.80 -37.85
CA GLY A 95 -17.74 -9.73 -37.18
C GLY A 95 -17.24 -10.28 -35.82
N GLY A 96 -15.95 -10.06 -35.50
CA GLY A 96 -15.36 -10.39 -34.20
C GLY A 96 -15.00 -9.18 -33.34
N LYS A 97 -15.29 -7.95 -33.86
CA LYS A 97 -14.95 -6.72 -33.12
C LYS A 97 -16.04 -6.34 -32.14
N ASP A 98 -15.64 -5.79 -30.98
CA ASP A 98 -16.58 -5.27 -29.99
C ASP A 98 -17.18 -3.95 -30.48
N LEU A 99 -18.49 -3.94 -30.73
CA LEU A 99 -19.24 -2.77 -31.17
C LEU A 99 -19.98 -2.05 -30.03
N SER A 100 -19.74 -2.48 -28.78
CA SER A 100 -20.33 -1.84 -27.59
C SER A 100 -19.71 -0.46 -27.36
N ALA A 101 -20.32 0.33 -26.50
CA ALA A 101 -19.74 1.59 -26.05
C ALA A 101 -18.38 1.34 -25.37
N THR A 102 -17.40 2.22 -25.62
CA THR A 102 -16.04 2.11 -25.05
C THR A 102 -15.99 2.45 -23.57
N ALA A 103 -16.96 3.27 -23.09
CA ALA A 103 -17.09 3.63 -21.70
C ALA A 103 -18.55 3.55 -21.23
N GLU A 104 -18.74 3.40 -19.93
CA GLU A 104 -20.04 3.48 -19.28
C GLU A 104 -20.15 4.81 -18.52
N MET A 105 -21.31 5.45 -18.61
CA MET A 105 -21.60 6.67 -17.89
C MET A 105 -22.19 6.29 -16.53
N VAL A 106 -21.53 6.66 -15.45
CA VAL A 106 -21.95 6.39 -14.06
C VAL A 106 -22.03 7.70 -13.29
N THR A 107 -23.08 7.87 -12.51
CA THR A 107 -23.19 8.99 -11.59
C THR A 107 -22.76 8.55 -10.21
N LEU A 108 -21.74 9.21 -9.64
CA LEU A 108 -21.20 8.94 -8.31
C LEU A 108 -21.32 10.19 -7.45
N SER A 109 -21.61 10.00 -6.17
CA SER A 109 -21.57 11.11 -5.21
C SER A 109 -20.13 11.28 -4.71
N ASN A 110 -19.60 12.51 -4.84
CA ASN A 110 -18.26 12.85 -4.38
C ASN A 110 -18.21 13.00 -2.84
N GLU A 111 -17.04 13.30 -2.30
CA GLU A 111 -16.78 13.44 -0.86
C GLU A 111 -17.49 14.65 -0.21
N LEU A 112 -18.12 15.51 -1.00
CA LEU A 112 -18.97 16.63 -0.55
C LEU A 112 -20.45 16.30 -0.63
N GLY A 113 -20.81 15.09 -1.14
CA GLY A 113 -22.20 14.66 -1.36
C GLY A 113 -22.82 15.22 -2.63
N GLU A 114 -22.02 15.73 -3.58
CA GLU A 114 -22.47 16.21 -4.87
C GLU A 114 -22.38 15.10 -5.91
N ASP A 115 -23.40 14.98 -6.75
CA ASP A 115 -23.43 13.98 -7.81
C ASP A 115 -22.60 14.42 -9.02
N GLU A 116 -21.61 13.62 -9.36
CA GLU A 116 -20.72 13.82 -10.52
C GLU A 116 -20.89 12.69 -11.53
N VAL A 117 -20.82 13.03 -12.83
CA VAL A 117 -20.90 12.04 -13.92
C VAL A 117 -19.50 11.68 -14.36
N HIS A 118 -19.18 10.39 -14.28
CA HIS A 118 -17.91 9.84 -14.73
C HIS A 118 -18.10 8.87 -15.89
N TYR A 119 -17.11 8.84 -16.80
CA TYR A 119 -17.04 7.88 -17.90
C TYR A 119 -16.01 6.83 -17.54
N ILE A 120 -16.49 5.59 -17.29
CA ILE A 120 -15.64 4.47 -16.87
C ILE A 120 -15.33 3.62 -18.11
N PRO A 121 -14.05 3.53 -18.54
CA PRO A 121 -13.66 2.69 -19.66
C PRO A 121 -14.01 1.23 -19.42
N ARG A 122 -14.52 0.56 -20.47
CA ARG A 122 -14.69 -0.88 -20.41
C ARG A 122 -13.35 -1.59 -20.53
N GLU A 123 -13.19 -2.70 -19.84
CA GLU A 123 -11.94 -3.44 -19.76
C GLU A 123 -11.40 -3.86 -21.13
N SER A 124 -12.25 -4.23 -22.07
CA SER A 124 -11.85 -4.59 -23.45
C SER A 124 -11.16 -3.46 -24.23
N TYR A 125 -11.33 -2.21 -23.80
CA TYR A 125 -10.69 -1.04 -24.43
C TYR A 125 -9.53 -0.45 -23.59
N ARG A 126 -9.28 -0.98 -22.42
CA ARG A 126 -8.12 -0.57 -21.62
C ARG A 126 -6.84 -1.20 -22.15
N ARG A 127 -5.73 -0.45 -22.03
CA ARG A 127 -4.37 -0.91 -22.36
C ARG A 127 -3.49 -0.74 -21.14
N ARG A 128 -2.84 -1.80 -20.70
CA ARG A 128 -1.94 -1.83 -19.57
C ARG A 128 -0.51 -1.74 -20.05
N ILE A 129 0.22 -0.72 -19.60
CA ILE A 129 1.54 -0.38 -20.15
C ILE A 129 2.55 -0.30 -18.99
N ALA A 130 3.70 -0.99 -19.11
CA ALA A 130 4.87 -0.76 -18.29
C ALA A 130 5.82 0.20 -19.02
N LEU A 131 6.23 1.28 -18.36
CA LEU A 131 7.31 2.14 -18.84
C LEU A 131 8.57 1.81 -18.07
N PHE A 132 9.68 1.66 -18.78
CA PHE A 132 11.01 1.51 -18.17
C PHE A 132 11.76 2.85 -18.25
N PHE A 133 12.83 3.00 -17.47
CA PHE A 133 13.71 4.15 -17.63
C PHE A 133 14.41 4.13 -18.98
N TRP A 134 14.68 5.32 -19.50
CA TRP A 134 15.28 5.47 -20.84
C TRP A 134 16.74 5.05 -20.84
N ASP A 135 17.12 4.25 -21.82
CA ASP A 135 18.49 3.82 -22.03
C ASP A 135 19.27 4.84 -22.89
N GLY A 136 20.56 4.62 -23.08
CA GLY A 136 21.45 5.48 -23.85
C GLY A 136 22.39 6.33 -23.00
N GLU A 137 23.41 6.85 -23.64
CA GLU A 137 24.39 7.76 -23.02
C GLU A 137 24.12 9.20 -23.51
N LEU A 138 23.98 10.11 -22.56
CA LEU A 138 23.96 11.55 -22.86
C LEU A 138 25.38 12.08 -22.79
N GLU A 139 25.79 12.89 -23.81
CA GLU A 139 27.15 13.45 -23.86
C GLU A 139 27.43 14.38 -22.67
N ASP A 140 26.38 15.04 -22.15
CA ASP A 140 26.45 15.95 -21.01
C ASP A 140 25.96 15.26 -19.73
N PRO A 141 26.83 15.04 -18.72
CA PRO A 141 26.45 14.45 -17.45
C PRO A 141 25.36 15.25 -16.69
N GLU A 142 25.22 16.56 -16.92
CA GLU A 142 24.19 17.39 -16.31
C GLU A 142 22.79 17.04 -16.84
N LEU A 143 22.67 16.30 -17.95
CA LEU A 143 21.41 15.89 -18.55
C LEU A 143 21.00 14.45 -18.19
N GLU A 144 21.82 13.69 -17.47
CA GLU A 144 21.55 12.27 -17.12
C GLU A 144 20.20 12.08 -16.39
N TRP A 145 19.75 13.06 -15.63
CA TRP A 145 18.44 13.02 -14.97
C TRP A 145 17.27 12.85 -15.95
N MET A 146 17.43 13.26 -17.21
CA MET A 146 16.39 13.17 -18.24
C MET A 146 16.00 11.72 -18.57
N ARG A 147 16.90 10.77 -18.34
CA ARG A 147 16.62 9.31 -18.51
C ARG A 147 15.47 8.85 -17.60
N TYR A 148 15.38 9.48 -16.45
CA TYR A 148 14.29 9.29 -15.48
C TYR A 148 13.14 10.28 -15.76
N GLY A 149 13.46 11.53 -16.03
CA GLY A 149 12.50 12.61 -16.24
C GLY A 149 11.53 12.35 -17.39
N VAL A 150 12.00 11.82 -18.53
CA VAL A 150 11.13 11.46 -19.66
C VAL A 150 10.14 10.35 -19.26
N THR A 151 10.60 9.35 -18.49
CA THR A 151 9.70 8.30 -17.98
C THR A 151 8.61 8.90 -17.08
N GLU A 152 8.96 9.86 -16.22
CA GLU A 152 7.99 10.55 -15.35
C GLU A 152 6.96 11.30 -16.20
N LEU A 153 7.42 12.17 -17.08
CA LEU A 153 6.56 13.00 -17.94
C LEU A 153 5.62 12.13 -18.78
N LEU A 154 6.17 11.14 -19.49
CA LEU A 154 5.37 10.25 -20.36
C LEU A 154 4.37 9.41 -19.57
N THR A 155 4.76 8.92 -18.38
CA THR A 155 3.82 8.17 -17.51
C THR A 155 2.65 9.04 -17.10
N GLN A 156 2.91 10.27 -16.69
CA GLN A 156 1.88 11.19 -16.23
C GLN A 156 0.96 11.61 -17.38
N ASP A 157 1.51 11.85 -18.57
CA ASP A 157 0.71 12.24 -19.71
C ASP A 157 -0.18 11.09 -20.22
N LEU A 158 0.37 9.88 -20.35
CA LEU A 158 -0.41 8.71 -20.70
C LEU A 158 -1.51 8.39 -19.68
N GLN A 159 -1.26 8.62 -18.40
CA GLN A 159 -2.25 8.41 -17.32
C GLN A 159 -3.41 9.40 -17.33
N GLN A 160 -3.35 10.51 -18.08
CA GLN A 160 -4.47 11.42 -18.26
C GLN A 160 -5.59 10.75 -19.07
N ASN A 161 -5.24 9.83 -19.97
CA ASN A 161 -6.23 9.06 -20.71
C ASN A 161 -6.73 7.87 -19.86
N PRO A 162 -8.04 7.81 -19.50
CA PRO A 162 -8.57 6.76 -18.64
C PRO A 162 -8.56 5.37 -19.28
N PHE A 163 -8.31 5.26 -20.58
CA PHE A 163 -8.15 3.99 -21.29
C PHE A 163 -6.73 3.41 -21.16
N LEU A 164 -5.75 4.21 -20.67
CA LEU A 164 -4.36 3.81 -20.50
C LEU A 164 -4.03 3.62 -19.02
N LEU A 165 -3.64 2.41 -18.65
CA LEU A 165 -3.14 2.09 -17.32
C LEU A 165 -1.61 2.00 -17.37
N ALA A 166 -0.97 3.17 -17.48
CA ALA A 166 0.48 3.29 -17.51
C ALA A 166 1.06 3.17 -16.10
N SER A 167 2.15 2.42 -15.96
CA SER A 167 2.93 2.30 -14.72
C SER A 167 4.42 2.45 -15.01
N SER A 168 5.15 2.99 -14.06
CA SER A 168 6.60 3.21 -14.15
C SER A 168 7.31 2.70 -12.89
N PRO A 169 8.64 2.63 -12.85
CA PRO A 169 9.39 2.18 -11.69
C PRO A 169 9.13 2.98 -10.41
N TRP A 170 8.64 4.21 -10.52
CA TRP A 170 8.23 5.01 -9.37
C TRP A 170 6.82 4.71 -8.85
N ASN A 171 6.02 3.95 -9.61
CA ASN A 171 4.66 3.61 -9.23
C ASN A 171 4.69 2.22 -8.59
N GLY A 172 5.02 2.14 -7.34
CA GLY A 172 4.97 0.86 -6.65
C GLY A 172 5.31 1.03 -5.18
N LEU A 173 4.44 0.49 -4.33
CA LEU A 173 4.80 0.00 -3.01
C LEU A 173 5.75 -1.20 -3.20
N ALA A 174 6.33 -1.73 -2.13
CA ALA A 174 7.17 -2.93 -2.18
C ALA A 174 6.57 -4.00 -3.14
N GLY A 175 7.34 -4.43 -4.15
CA GLY A 175 6.88 -5.33 -5.22
C GLY A 175 6.50 -4.64 -6.55
N GLY A 176 6.95 -3.40 -6.82
CA GLY A 176 6.76 -2.74 -8.12
C GLY A 176 7.86 -3.04 -9.14
N LEU A 177 7.72 -2.51 -10.37
CA LEU A 177 8.68 -2.73 -11.47
C LEU A 177 10.15 -2.50 -11.05
N TYR A 178 10.42 -1.50 -10.20
CA TYR A 178 11.78 -1.22 -9.74
C TYR A 178 12.32 -2.31 -8.80
N THR A 179 11.49 -2.90 -7.98
CA THR A 179 11.89 -3.98 -7.06
C THR A 179 12.46 -5.16 -7.85
N GLU A 180 11.77 -5.61 -8.88
CA GLU A 180 12.19 -6.70 -9.75
C GLU A 180 13.51 -6.38 -10.49
N MET A 181 13.64 -5.14 -11.00
CA MET A 181 14.89 -4.70 -11.63
C MET A 181 16.05 -4.74 -10.65
N LYS A 182 15.83 -4.25 -9.41
CA LYS A 182 16.84 -4.20 -8.36
C LYS A 182 17.25 -5.60 -7.90
N GLU A 183 16.30 -6.52 -7.70
CA GLU A 183 16.58 -7.93 -7.35
C GLU A 183 17.35 -8.64 -8.44
N ALA A 184 17.15 -8.27 -9.70
CA ALA A 184 17.97 -8.74 -10.82
C ALA A 184 19.34 -8.04 -10.95
N GLY A 185 19.70 -7.12 -10.03
CA GLY A 185 21.00 -6.45 -9.97
C GLY A 185 21.09 -5.12 -10.74
N PHE A 186 19.95 -4.51 -11.09
CA PHE A 186 19.89 -3.22 -11.77
C PHE A 186 19.48 -2.12 -10.77
N ASP A 187 20.41 -1.74 -9.88
CA ASP A 187 20.16 -0.81 -8.76
C ASP A 187 19.72 0.59 -9.19
N ASP A 188 20.11 1.06 -10.37
CA ASP A 188 19.68 2.33 -10.95
C ASP A 188 18.50 2.19 -11.93
N GLY A 189 18.04 0.96 -12.19
CA GLY A 189 16.96 0.63 -13.12
C GLY A 189 17.29 0.90 -14.59
N LEU A 190 18.56 1.08 -14.95
CA LEU A 190 19.02 1.41 -16.30
C LEU A 190 19.67 0.20 -16.96
N ASN A 191 19.69 0.19 -18.32
CA ASN A 191 20.29 -0.86 -19.13
C ASN A 191 19.72 -2.26 -18.85
N VAL A 192 18.48 -2.34 -18.42
CA VAL A 192 17.77 -3.60 -18.18
C VAL A 192 17.60 -4.35 -19.49
N PRO A 193 18.00 -5.64 -19.59
CA PRO A 193 17.86 -6.42 -20.80
C PRO A 193 16.39 -6.52 -21.29
N LEU A 194 16.18 -6.54 -22.60
CA LEU A 194 14.83 -6.59 -23.19
C LEU A 194 14.02 -7.80 -22.70
N ALA A 195 14.65 -8.97 -22.58
CA ALA A 195 14.01 -10.18 -22.07
C ALA A 195 13.52 -10.00 -20.62
N LEU A 196 14.31 -9.34 -19.77
CA LEU A 196 13.94 -9.07 -18.39
C LEU A 196 12.81 -8.00 -18.32
N LYS A 197 12.87 -6.96 -19.17
CA LYS A 197 11.77 -5.98 -19.29
C LYS A 197 10.45 -6.67 -19.64
N ARG A 198 10.48 -7.64 -20.60
CA ARG A 198 9.33 -8.44 -20.97
C ARG A 198 8.82 -9.28 -19.79
N ASP A 199 9.74 -10.00 -19.10
CA ASP A 199 9.37 -10.88 -18.00
C ASP A 199 8.73 -10.08 -16.84
N ILE A 200 9.30 -8.91 -16.51
CA ILE A 200 8.71 -7.99 -15.53
C ILE A 200 7.34 -7.49 -16.01
N ALA A 201 7.19 -7.07 -17.26
CA ALA A 201 5.91 -6.59 -17.79
C ALA A 201 4.84 -7.68 -17.75
N ASP A 202 5.18 -8.92 -18.09
CA ASP A 202 4.31 -10.09 -18.04
C ASP A 202 3.89 -10.42 -16.60
N GLN A 203 4.84 -10.44 -15.67
CA GLN A 203 4.59 -10.66 -14.24
C GLN A 203 3.56 -9.65 -13.68
N PHE A 204 3.62 -8.39 -14.11
CA PHE A 204 2.66 -7.36 -13.70
C PHE A 204 1.43 -7.26 -14.61
N ASN A 205 1.16 -8.27 -15.45
CA ASN A 205 -0.01 -8.34 -16.33
C ASN A 205 -0.15 -7.08 -17.20
N ARG A 206 0.96 -6.68 -17.89
CA ARG A 206 0.97 -5.55 -18.82
C ARG A 206 0.86 -6.07 -20.25
N ASP A 207 -0.08 -5.47 -21.01
CA ASP A 207 -0.28 -5.83 -22.41
C ASP A 207 0.92 -5.41 -23.26
N TYR A 208 1.51 -4.26 -22.90
CA TYR A 208 2.64 -3.63 -23.58
C TYR A 208 3.69 -3.15 -22.60
N PHE A 209 4.92 -3.04 -23.09
CA PHE A 209 5.93 -2.27 -22.39
C PHE A 209 6.64 -1.30 -23.34
N ILE A 210 7.15 -0.21 -22.75
CA ILE A 210 7.81 0.87 -23.48
C ILE A 210 9.19 1.07 -22.88
N ASP A 211 10.19 1.08 -23.75
CA ASP A 211 11.53 1.57 -23.48
C ASP A 211 11.94 2.57 -24.56
N GLY A 212 13.08 3.20 -24.42
CA GLY A 212 13.48 4.17 -25.42
C GLY A 212 14.86 4.74 -25.20
N SER A 213 15.16 5.76 -25.98
CA SER A 213 16.40 6.52 -25.89
C SER A 213 16.14 8.02 -26.04
N ILE A 214 16.99 8.81 -25.38
CA ILE A 214 16.97 10.25 -25.49
C ILE A 214 18.32 10.75 -25.99
N SER A 215 18.30 11.76 -26.82
CA SER A 215 19.49 12.48 -27.25
C SER A 215 19.23 14.00 -27.27
N VAL A 216 20.26 14.76 -26.97
CA VAL A 216 20.21 16.24 -26.99
C VAL A 216 21.36 16.74 -27.86
N ALA A 217 21.04 17.46 -28.93
CA ALA A 217 22.02 18.03 -29.83
C ALA A 217 21.63 19.49 -30.10
N GLU A 218 22.59 20.42 -29.95
CA GLU A 218 22.35 21.84 -30.18
C GLU A 218 21.13 22.44 -29.44
N GLN A 219 20.83 21.95 -28.23
CA GLN A 219 19.62 22.26 -27.42
C GLN A 219 18.31 21.73 -27.99
N GLN A 220 18.35 20.88 -29.00
CA GLN A 220 17.18 20.17 -29.46
C GLN A 220 17.08 18.79 -28.81
N PHE A 221 15.93 18.48 -28.21
CA PHE A 221 15.61 17.18 -27.65
C PHE A 221 15.11 16.25 -28.75
N SER A 222 15.55 15.02 -28.74
CA SER A 222 14.98 13.94 -29.55
C SER A 222 14.74 12.72 -28.67
N VAL A 223 13.49 12.34 -28.51
CA VAL A 223 13.06 11.23 -27.67
C VAL A 223 12.44 10.16 -28.55
N THR A 224 12.94 8.93 -28.44
CA THR A 224 12.46 7.78 -29.17
C THR A 224 11.85 6.78 -28.23
N ALA A 225 10.59 6.39 -28.40
CA ALA A 225 9.90 5.33 -27.68
C ALA A 225 9.76 4.10 -28.56
N ARG A 226 10.07 2.92 -28.04
CA ARG A 226 9.83 1.63 -28.67
C ARG A 226 8.72 0.94 -27.91
N VAL A 227 7.64 0.62 -28.58
CA VAL A 227 6.48 -0.07 -28.02
C VAL A 227 6.55 -1.56 -28.34
N TRP A 228 6.53 -2.39 -27.32
CA TRP A 228 6.66 -3.83 -27.41
C TRP A 228 5.39 -4.53 -26.94
N ASP A 229 4.97 -5.55 -27.65
CA ASP A 229 3.93 -6.47 -27.19
C ASP A 229 4.56 -7.44 -26.17
N THR A 230 3.97 -7.56 -24.99
CA THR A 230 4.54 -8.35 -23.87
C THR A 230 4.46 -9.85 -24.16
N GLU A 231 3.37 -10.33 -24.77
CA GLU A 231 3.14 -11.75 -25.03
C GLU A 231 4.10 -12.27 -26.11
N THR A 232 4.22 -11.54 -27.22
CA THR A 232 4.97 -11.98 -28.39
C THR A 232 6.42 -11.52 -28.42
N LEU A 233 6.78 -10.48 -27.63
CA LEU A 233 8.06 -9.76 -27.68
C LEU A 233 8.33 -9.15 -29.09
N GLU A 234 7.30 -8.89 -29.88
CA GLU A 234 7.43 -8.17 -31.12
C GLU A 234 7.39 -6.67 -30.88
N MET A 235 8.29 -5.93 -31.52
CA MET A 235 8.20 -4.47 -31.52
C MET A 235 7.05 -4.06 -32.43
N ILE A 236 6.05 -3.40 -31.86
CA ILE A 236 4.89 -2.91 -32.61
C ILE A 236 5.32 -1.77 -33.51
N ASP A 237 5.98 -0.75 -32.94
CA ASP A 237 6.53 0.38 -33.69
C ASP A 237 7.55 1.14 -32.83
N GLU A 238 8.26 2.06 -33.51
CA GLU A 238 9.19 3.00 -32.91
C GLU A 238 8.73 4.43 -33.28
N ILE A 239 8.48 5.24 -32.26
CA ILE A 239 7.99 6.61 -32.37
C ILE A 239 9.08 7.57 -31.91
N THR A 240 9.43 8.56 -32.75
CA THR A 240 10.40 9.59 -32.40
C THR A 240 9.76 10.98 -32.49
N ALA A 241 9.85 11.73 -31.40
CA ALA A 241 9.49 13.15 -31.37
C ALA A 241 10.74 14.01 -31.14
N SER A 242 10.79 15.20 -31.75
CA SER A 242 11.95 16.10 -31.62
C SER A 242 11.53 17.55 -31.59
N GLY A 243 12.14 18.34 -30.71
CA GLY A 243 11.80 19.75 -30.51
C GLY A 243 12.75 20.49 -29.61
N TRP A 244 12.47 21.77 -29.38
CA TRP A 244 13.26 22.64 -28.50
C TRP A 244 12.72 22.70 -27.06
N ASP A 245 11.52 22.21 -26.85
CA ASP A 245 10.84 22.14 -25.56
C ASP A 245 10.55 20.70 -25.23
N LEU A 246 11.09 20.21 -24.08
CA LEU A 246 10.97 18.83 -23.66
C LEU A 246 9.51 18.42 -23.40
N MET A 247 8.72 19.32 -22.82
CA MET A 247 7.30 19.03 -22.50
C MET A 247 6.52 18.75 -23.77
N THR A 248 6.64 19.64 -24.75
CA THR A 248 6.00 19.46 -26.07
C THR A 248 6.47 18.19 -26.79
N VAL A 249 7.77 17.86 -26.69
CA VAL A 249 8.31 16.61 -27.28
C VAL A 249 7.67 15.37 -26.66
N VAL A 250 7.45 15.38 -25.34
CA VAL A 250 6.82 14.25 -24.66
C VAL A 250 5.31 14.22 -24.91
N ASP A 251 4.62 15.36 -25.00
CA ASP A 251 3.21 15.44 -25.41
C ASP A 251 3.03 14.81 -26.81
N ASP A 252 3.86 15.21 -27.81
CA ASP A 252 3.84 14.65 -29.17
C ASP A 252 4.12 13.14 -29.18
N LEU A 253 5.03 12.67 -28.31
CA LEU A 253 5.36 11.25 -28.18
C LEU A 253 4.18 10.46 -27.61
N SER A 254 3.53 10.99 -26.61
CA SER A 254 2.35 10.41 -25.97
C SER A 254 1.19 10.29 -26.95
N ASP A 255 0.93 11.34 -27.74
CA ASP A 255 -0.09 11.32 -28.78
C ASP A 255 0.18 10.22 -29.83
N GLY A 256 1.44 10.08 -30.26
CA GLY A 256 1.84 8.99 -31.18
C GLY A 256 1.62 7.61 -30.57
N ILE A 257 1.87 7.41 -29.28
CA ILE A 257 1.61 6.15 -28.58
C ILE A 257 0.10 5.87 -28.48
N ARG A 258 -0.70 6.88 -28.16
CA ARG A 258 -2.18 6.77 -28.13
C ARG A 258 -2.75 6.37 -29.48
N GLU A 259 -2.26 6.97 -30.57
CA GLU A 259 -2.65 6.63 -31.93
C GLU A 259 -2.23 5.19 -32.29
N LEU A 260 -0.98 4.81 -31.98
CA LEU A 260 -0.46 3.46 -32.25
C LEU A 260 -1.28 2.36 -31.56
N LEU A 261 -1.71 2.60 -30.32
CA LEU A 261 -2.48 1.64 -29.51
C LEU A 261 -3.99 1.69 -29.76
N ASP A 262 -4.44 2.45 -30.75
CA ASP A 262 -5.86 2.63 -31.13
C ASP A 262 -6.72 2.95 -29.88
N THR A 263 -6.24 3.92 -29.09
CA THR A 263 -6.86 4.28 -27.81
C THR A 263 -7.90 5.38 -28.03
N PRO A 264 -9.15 5.21 -27.51
CA PRO A 264 -10.13 6.28 -27.57
C PRO A 264 -9.61 7.57 -26.93
N GLN A 265 -9.97 8.74 -27.52
CA GLN A 265 -9.56 10.01 -26.93
C GLN A 265 -10.19 10.20 -25.53
N GLY A 266 -9.35 10.56 -24.55
CA GLY A 266 -9.80 10.96 -23.22
C GLY A 266 -10.38 12.38 -23.24
N GLN A 267 -11.24 12.70 -22.28
CA GLN A 267 -11.68 14.08 -22.07
C GLN A 267 -10.75 14.79 -21.06
N GLY A 268 -10.34 16.02 -21.37
CA GLY A 268 -9.65 16.88 -20.41
C GLY A 268 -8.13 16.65 -20.30
N ASP A 269 -7.50 16.25 -21.40
CA ASP A 269 -6.05 16.18 -21.52
C ASP A 269 -5.43 17.58 -21.35
N LEU A 270 -4.49 17.72 -20.42
CA LEU A 270 -3.76 18.95 -20.14
C LEU A 270 -2.33 18.85 -20.68
N PRO A 271 -1.83 19.82 -21.46
CA PRO A 271 -0.43 19.83 -21.85
C PRO A 271 0.49 19.73 -20.61
N LEU A 272 1.57 18.98 -20.71
CA LEU A 272 2.53 18.80 -19.60
C LEU A 272 3.05 20.12 -19.03
N VAL A 273 3.20 21.14 -19.86
CA VAL A 273 3.62 22.48 -19.43
C VAL A 273 2.66 23.12 -18.41
N GLU A 274 1.36 22.81 -18.48
CA GLU A 274 0.41 23.31 -17.50
C GLU A 274 0.58 22.66 -16.14
N THR A 275 0.94 21.38 -16.09
CA THR A 275 1.15 20.59 -14.86
C THR A 275 2.55 20.81 -14.28
N TYR A 276 3.60 20.74 -15.12
CA TYR A 276 5.00 20.77 -14.70
C TYR A 276 5.63 22.16 -14.77
N GLY A 277 5.04 23.13 -15.49
CA GLY A 277 5.63 24.44 -15.75
C GLY A 277 6.68 24.40 -16.86
N GLU A 278 7.36 25.54 -17.08
CA GLU A 278 8.37 25.70 -18.13
C GLU A 278 9.81 25.50 -17.62
N SER A 279 10.01 25.36 -16.31
CA SER A 279 11.34 25.32 -15.69
C SER A 279 11.92 23.89 -15.68
N LEU A 280 12.89 23.64 -16.57
CA LEU A 280 13.66 22.39 -16.56
C LEU A 280 14.47 22.22 -15.27
N GLU A 281 14.98 23.31 -14.64
CA GLU A 281 15.67 23.25 -13.35
C GLU A 281 14.75 22.78 -12.23
N ALA A 282 13.48 23.22 -12.24
CA ALA A 282 12.47 22.73 -11.29
C ALA A 282 12.17 21.25 -11.48
N LEU A 283 12.03 20.82 -12.73
CA LEU A 283 11.80 19.42 -13.08
C LEU A 283 12.99 18.53 -12.69
N GLU A 284 14.22 18.94 -13.02
CA GLU A 284 15.45 18.23 -12.65
C GLU A 284 15.55 18.00 -11.15
N SER A 285 15.34 19.07 -10.37
CA SER A 285 15.38 19.00 -8.91
C SER A 285 14.27 18.08 -8.36
N TYR A 286 13.08 18.15 -8.93
CA TYR A 286 11.96 17.28 -8.56
C TYR A 286 12.27 15.80 -8.84
N VAL A 287 12.73 15.47 -10.06
CA VAL A 287 13.09 14.09 -10.46
C VAL A 287 14.25 13.57 -9.59
N SER A 288 15.25 14.39 -9.33
CA SER A 288 16.37 14.05 -8.44
C SER A 288 15.89 13.78 -7.01
N GLY A 289 14.90 14.53 -6.53
CA GLY A 289 14.26 14.28 -5.24
C GLY A 289 13.53 12.93 -5.19
N ARG A 290 12.81 12.58 -6.25
CA ARG A 290 12.17 11.27 -6.37
C ARG A 290 13.20 10.13 -6.41
N ASN A 291 14.29 10.31 -7.13
CA ASN A 291 15.40 9.36 -7.18
C ASN A 291 16.07 9.17 -5.81
N ALA A 292 16.23 10.24 -5.03
CA ALA A 292 16.76 10.16 -3.67
C ALA A 292 15.86 9.32 -2.74
N VAL A 293 14.54 9.37 -2.93
CA VAL A 293 13.61 8.48 -2.21
C VAL A 293 13.74 7.03 -2.71
N LEU A 294 13.69 6.82 -4.02
CA LEU A 294 13.62 5.48 -4.61
C LEU A 294 14.91 4.69 -4.45
N PHE A 295 16.05 5.30 -4.83
CA PHE A 295 17.35 4.61 -4.88
C PHE A 295 18.12 4.69 -3.57
N GLU A 296 18.04 5.81 -2.86
CA GLU A 296 18.85 6.08 -1.68
C GLU A 296 18.05 5.95 -0.37
N ASN A 297 16.73 5.84 -0.44
CA ASN A 297 15.81 5.90 0.70
C ASN A 297 16.08 7.12 1.61
N ASN A 298 16.48 8.24 1.01
CA ASN A 298 16.94 9.45 1.69
C ASN A 298 15.94 10.61 1.55
N ARG A 299 15.00 10.68 2.50
CA ARG A 299 13.91 11.67 2.51
C ARG A 299 14.39 13.08 2.84
N GLU A 300 15.46 13.20 3.60
CA GLU A 300 16.05 14.53 3.92
C GLU A 300 16.65 15.17 2.66
N LYS A 301 17.45 14.41 1.90
CA LYS A 301 17.98 14.84 0.61
C LYS A 301 16.84 15.14 -0.38
N ALA A 302 15.81 14.31 -0.41
CA ALA A 302 14.64 14.54 -1.25
C ALA A 302 13.95 15.87 -0.90
N ASN A 303 13.73 16.18 0.38
CA ASN A 303 13.16 17.45 0.81
C ASN A 303 13.97 18.66 0.36
N GLN A 304 15.31 18.59 0.51
CA GLN A 304 16.19 19.67 0.03
C GLN A 304 16.07 19.86 -1.49
N LEU A 305 15.96 18.78 -2.24
CA LEU A 305 15.78 18.83 -3.70
C LEU A 305 14.40 19.37 -4.10
N TYR A 306 13.33 19.01 -3.37
CA TYR A 306 12.01 19.61 -3.59
C TYR A 306 12.00 21.10 -3.25
N ASP A 307 12.75 21.54 -2.23
CA ASP A 307 12.93 22.97 -1.95
C ASP A 307 13.62 23.70 -3.10
N LEU A 308 14.64 23.11 -3.72
CA LEU A 308 15.28 23.67 -4.91
C LEU A 308 14.32 23.74 -6.10
N SER A 309 13.53 22.68 -6.31
CA SER A 309 12.48 22.66 -7.33
C SER A 309 11.50 23.82 -7.16
N LEU A 310 11.02 24.02 -5.93
CA LEU A 310 10.07 25.09 -5.58
C LEU A 310 10.69 26.50 -5.58
N GLN A 311 12.00 26.61 -5.42
CA GLN A 311 12.72 27.89 -5.62
C GLN A 311 12.82 28.26 -7.11
N ALA A 312 12.92 27.26 -7.99
CA ALA A 312 12.95 27.45 -9.44
C ALA A 312 11.55 27.70 -10.03
N ASP A 313 10.51 27.01 -9.49
CA ASP A 313 9.10 27.24 -9.82
C ASP A 313 8.20 26.99 -8.59
N ASP A 314 7.74 28.08 -7.94
CA ASP A 314 6.86 28.01 -6.77
C ASP A 314 5.45 27.48 -7.06
N LYS A 315 5.08 27.35 -8.34
CA LYS A 315 3.80 26.80 -8.80
C LYS A 315 3.87 25.33 -9.21
N PHE A 316 4.99 24.68 -8.99
CA PHE A 316 5.14 23.27 -9.31
C PHE A 316 4.41 22.38 -8.29
N VAL A 317 3.16 22.03 -8.60
CA VAL A 317 2.22 21.35 -7.67
C VAL A 317 2.73 19.99 -7.21
N LEU A 318 3.33 19.21 -8.13
CA LEU A 318 3.85 17.88 -7.81
C LEU A 318 5.04 17.94 -6.84
N ALA A 319 5.87 18.98 -6.93
CA ALA A 319 6.95 19.20 -5.96
C ALA A 319 6.40 19.52 -4.56
N TRP A 320 5.36 20.35 -4.45
CA TRP A 320 4.65 20.58 -3.19
C TRP A 320 4.07 19.30 -2.61
N SER A 321 3.42 18.47 -3.44
CA SER A 321 2.85 17.19 -3.03
C SER A 321 3.92 16.19 -2.56
N ALA A 322 5.01 16.05 -3.31
CA ALA A 322 6.13 15.19 -2.97
C ALA A 322 6.83 15.63 -1.67
N LYS A 323 7.02 16.95 -1.49
CA LYS A 323 7.55 17.53 -0.25
C LYS A 323 6.66 17.22 0.94
N ALA A 324 5.32 17.34 0.78
CA ALA A 324 4.38 17.02 1.84
C ALA A 324 4.51 15.56 2.29
N MET A 325 4.61 14.62 1.36
CA MET A 325 4.80 13.20 1.67
C MET A 325 6.13 12.94 2.39
N ALA A 326 7.22 13.55 1.90
CA ALA A 326 8.54 13.39 2.51
C ALA A 326 8.58 13.96 3.95
N LEU A 327 7.96 15.11 4.20
CA LEU A 327 7.84 15.72 5.54
C LEU A 327 6.96 14.85 6.47
N TRP A 328 5.85 14.31 5.95
CA TRP A 328 4.98 13.41 6.72
C TRP A 328 5.74 12.17 7.20
N GLU A 329 6.49 11.53 6.31
CA GLU A 329 7.31 10.37 6.63
C GLU A 329 8.47 10.68 7.59
N GLN A 330 8.95 11.92 7.61
CA GLN A 330 9.92 12.42 8.59
C GLN A 330 9.26 12.81 9.93
N GLY A 331 7.91 12.83 9.97
CA GLY A 331 7.13 13.19 11.16
C GLY A 331 6.91 14.68 11.35
N ASP A 332 7.28 15.50 10.40
CA ASP A 332 6.88 16.91 10.37
C ASP A 332 5.46 17.05 9.82
N ALA A 333 4.47 16.66 10.62
CA ALA A 333 3.06 16.74 10.23
C ALA A 333 2.63 18.19 9.93
N SER A 334 3.17 19.18 10.66
CA SER A 334 2.83 20.59 10.42
C SER A 334 3.38 21.10 9.09
N GLY A 335 4.64 20.80 8.79
CA GLY A 335 5.26 21.09 7.49
C GLY A 335 4.57 20.38 6.34
N ALA A 336 4.20 19.11 6.53
CA ALA A 336 3.47 18.30 5.55
C ALA A 336 2.11 18.91 5.20
N ILE A 337 1.30 19.27 6.22
CA ILE A 337 -0.01 19.91 6.02
C ILE A 337 0.16 21.24 5.32
N GLY A 338 1.15 22.08 5.73
CA GLY A 338 1.43 23.35 5.08
C GLY A 338 1.81 23.20 3.60
N ALA A 339 2.62 22.20 3.26
CA ALA A 339 2.98 21.93 1.86
C ALA A 339 1.76 21.43 1.05
N LEU A 340 0.88 20.60 1.66
CA LEU A 340 -0.38 20.18 1.03
C LEU A 340 -1.34 21.34 0.78
N GLU A 341 -1.44 22.30 1.70
CA GLU A 341 -2.25 23.49 1.51
C GLU A 341 -1.78 24.33 0.31
N GLU A 342 -0.48 24.45 0.11
CA GLU A 342 0.06 25.12 -1.08
C GLU A 342 -0.24 24.30 -2.36
N ALA A 343 -0.07 22.98 -2.33
CA ALA A 343 -0.44 22.12 -3.45
C ALA A 343 -1.93 22.23 -3.79
N GLN A 344 -2.83 22.26 -2.77
CA GLN A 344 -4.27 22.38 -2.98
C GLN A 344 -4.69 23.69 -3.63
N LYS A 345 -4.04 24.82 -3.31
CA LYS A 345 -4.30 26.13 -3.96
C LYS A 345 -4.02 26.08 -5.46
N LEU A 346 -3.10 25.24 -5.87
CA LEU A 346 -2.64 25.08 -7.26
C LEU A 346 -3.25 23.86 -7.96
N SER A 347 -4.16 23.11 -7.29
CA SER A 347 -4.71 21.83 -7.78
C SER A 347 -5.46 21.95 -9.13
N TYR A 348 -5.88 23.14 -9.53
CA TYR A 348 -6.48 23.40 -10.84
C TYR A 348 -5.52 23.12 -12.02
N ARG A 349 -4.21 23.05 -11.76
CA ARG A 349 -3.17 22.70 -12.74
C ARG A 349 -2.99 21.20 -12.92
N LEU A 350 -3.58 20.40 -12.05
CA LEU A 350 -3.43 18.95 -12.08
C LEU A 350 -4.55 18.28 -12.87
N PRO A 351 -4.24 17.19 -13.58
CA PRO A 351 -5.25 16.26 -14.09
C PRO A 351 -6.16 15.72 -12.98
N GLU A 352 -7.34 15.24 -13.34
CA GLU A 352 -8.34 14.76 -12.38
C GLU A 352 -7.80 13.67 -11.45
N ARG A 353 -7.04 12.73 -11.98
CA ARG A 353 -6.43 11.63 -11.23
C ARG A 353 -5.46 12.15 -10.15
N ASP A 354 -4.63 13.12 -10.48
CA ASP A 354 -3.65 13.67 -9.53
C ASP A 354 -4.31 14.59 -8.51
N ARG A 355 -5.38 15.31 -8.90
CA ARG A 355 -6.23 16.03 -7.92
C ARG A 355 -6.84 15.09 -6.89
N ALA A 356 -7.32 13.92 -7.33
CA ALA A 356 -7.85 12.90 -6.42
C ALA A 356 -6.75 12.38 -5.48
N ARG A 357 -5.55 12.09 -5.98
CA ARG A 357 -4.40 11.68 -5.15
C ARG A 357 -4.02 12.72 -4.12
N LEU A 358 -3.97 13.99 -4.51
CA LEU A 358 -3.69 15.11 -3.61
C LEU A 358 -4.75 15.21 -2.50
N LYS A 359 -6.04 15.07 -2.83
CA LYS A 359 -7.14 15.04 -1.85
C LYS A 359 -7.01 13.85 -0.90
N MET A 360 -6.72 12.64 -1.41
CA MET A 360 -6.52 11.45 -0.58
C MET A 360 -5.40 11.66 0.44
N ALA A 361 -4.24 12.18 0.00
CA ALA A 361 -3.13 12.50 0.89
C ALA A 361 -3.54 13.52 1.97
N ALA A 362 -4.28 14.54 1.59
CA ALA A 362 -4.75 15.56 2.53
C ALA A 362 -5.71 14.96 3.59
N TYR A 363 -6.70 14.18 3.18
CA TYR A 363 -7.65 13.56 4.11
C TYR A 363 -6.97 12.53 5.03
N GLN A 364 -5.98 11.79 4.51
CA GLN A 364 -5.18 10.88 5.32
C GLN A 364 -4.37 11.62 6.39
N MET A 365 -3.70 12.72 6.03
CA MET A 365 -2.88 13.50 6.97
C MET A 365 -3.70 14.31 7.98
N THR A 366 -4.89 14.75 7.59
CA THR A 366 -5.80 15.50 8.48
C THR A 366 -6.73 14.63 9.31
N GLY A 367 -6.80 13.31 9.01
CA GLY A 367 -7.70 12.37 9.70
C GLY A 367 -9.16 12.46 9.25
N ASP A 368 -9.46 13.07 8.08
CA ASP A 368 -10.83 13.14 7.54
C ASP A 368 -11.22 11.80 6.89
N SER A 369 -11.41 10.79 7.74
CA SER A 369 -11.57 9.39 7.34
C SER A 369 -12.81 9.14 6.47
N ASP A 370 -13.93 9.89 6.69
CA ASP A 370 -15.15 9.69 5.91
C ASP A 370 -14.98 10.15 4.47
N LYS A 371 -14.31 11.28 4.25
CA LYS A 371 -14.00 11.77 2.91
C LYS A 371 -12.97 10.89 2.20
N LEU A 372 -11.96 10.42 2.96
CA LEU A 372 -10.97 9.48 2.43
C LEU A 372 -11.64 8.20 1.95
N GLU A 373 -12.52 7.60 2.76
CA GLU A 373 -13.26 6.39 2.40
C GLU A 373 -14.10 6.58 1.13
N THR A 374 -14.85 7.68 1.07
CA THR A 374 -15.69 8.00 -0.09
C THR A 374 -14.84 8.11 -1.36
N LEU A 375 -13.70 8.81 -1.29
CA LEU A 375 -12.83 9.01 -2.42
C LEU A 375 -12.13 7.70 -2.86
N LEU A 376 -11.67 6.87 -1.92
CA LEU A 376 -11.11 5.55 -2.22
C LEU A 376 -12.15 4.65 -2.89
N ARG A 377 -13.39 4.64 -2.39
CA ARG A 377 -14.51 3.90 -2.98
C ARG A 377 -14.81 4.37 -4.41
N MET A 378 -14.80 5.68 -4.65
CA MET A 378 -14.95 6.24 -6.00
C MET A 378 -13.82 5.79 -6.93
N GLN A 379 -12.56 5.81 -6.45
CA GLN A 379 -11.41 5.37 -7.25
C GLN A 379 -11.50 3.91 -7.70
N THR A 380 -12.04 3.01 -6.86
CA THR A 380 -12.25 1.61 -7.28
C THR A 380 -13.31 1.48 -8.38
N GLN A 381 -14.22 2.43 -8.51
CA GLN A 381 -15.26 2.44 -9.55
C GLN A 381 -14.76 3.13 -10.82
N ILE A 382 -14.04 4.24 -10.71
CA ILE A 382 -13.57 5.06 -11.85
C ILE A 382 -12.35 4.41 -12.50
N VAL A 383 -11.32 4.14 -11.71
CA VAL A 383 -10.06 3.56 -12.18
C VAL A 383 -10.15 2.04 -12.24
N GLY A 384 -10.55 1.40 -11.13
CA GLY A 384 -10.78 -0.05 -11.06
C GLY A 384 -9.54 -0.90 -11.34
N ASP A 385 -8.34 -0.35 -11.12
CA ASP A 385 -7.08 -1.08 -11.24
C ASP A 385 -6.70 -1.79 -9.93
N ALA A 386 -5.71 -2.67 -9.99
CA ALA A 386 -5.23 -3.40 -8.83
C ALA A 386 -4.81 -2.47 -7.68
N GLY A 387 -4.20 -1.32 -8.00
CA GLY A 387 -3.76 -0.32 -7.03
C GLY A 387 -4.91 0.34 -6.27
N SER A 388 -6.01 0.67 -6.95
CA SER A 388 -7.21 1.26 -6.33
C SER A 388 -7.91 0.28 -5.39
N TYR A 389 -8.04 -0.99 -5.79
CA TYR A 389 -8.58 -2.04 -4.92
C TYR A 389 -7.67 -2.31 -3.72
N HIS A 390 -6.35 -2.32 -3.93
CA HIS A 390 -5.37 -2.47 -2.85
C HIS A 390 -5.48 -1.34 -1.82
N ALA A 391 -5.47 -0.09 -2.28
CA ALA A 391 -5.53 1.07 -1.40
C ALA A 391 -6.82 1.09 -0.57
N PHE A 392 -7.96 0.79 -1.19
CA PHE A 392 -9.24 0.73 -0.49
C PHE A 392 -9.32 -0.48 0.44
N GLY A 393 -8.85 -1.67 0.02
CA GLY A 393 -8.78 -2.86 0.86
C GLY A 393 -7.90 -2.64 2.10
N PHE A 394 -6.76 -1.99 1.95
CA PHE A 394 -5.86 -1.65 3.05
C PHE A 394 -6.50 -0.63 4.02
N TYR A 395 -7.16 0.41 3.50
CA TYR A 395 -7.91 1.35 4.34
C TYR A 395 -8.99 0.63 5.16
N LEU A 396 -9.83 -0.20 4.52
CA LEU A 396 -10.88 -0.95 5.20
C LEU A 396 -10.33 -1.93 6.26
N MET A 397 -9.18 -2.53 5.96
CA MET A 397 -8.47 -3.41 6.90
C MET A 397 -8.04 -2.65 8.15
N THR A 398 -7.53 -1.42 8.00
CA THR A 398 -7.12 -0.56 9.13
C THR A 398 -8.31 0.03 9.89
N ALA A 399 -9.41 0.25 9.20
CA ALA A 399 -10.67 0.77 9.74
C ALA A 399 -11.56 -0.33 10.38
N GLY A 400 -11.05 -1.56 10.57
CA GLY A 400 -11.78 -2.64 11.22
C GLY A 400 -12.96 -3.19 10.43
N GLN A 401 -12.92 -3.08 9.09
CA GLN A 401 -13.95 -3.59 8.18
C GLN A 401 -13.45 -4.81 7.38
N PRO A 402 -13.17 -5.95 8.04
CA PRO A 402 -12.44 -7.07 7.42
C PRO A 402 -13.17 -7.71 6.24
N GLU A 403 -14.50 -7.82 6.28
CA GLU A 403 -15.26 -8.47 5.21
C GLU A 403 -15.27 -7.63 3.92
N GLU A 404 -15.40 -6.30 4.04
CA GLU A 404 -15.29 -5.42 2.88
C GLU A 404 -13.85 -5.39 2.34
N ALA A 405 -12.85 -5.37 3.23
CA ALA A 405 -11.43 -5.47 2.86
C ALA A 405 -11.13 -6.74 2.04
N LYS A 406 -11.60 -7.91 2.51
CA LYS A 406 -11.48 -9.18 1.78
C LYS A 406 -12.10 -9.09 0.38
N ALA A 407 -13.26 -8.45 0.25
CA ALA A 407 -13.91 -8.27 -1.05
C ALA A 407 -13.05 -7.42 -2.00
N GLN A 408 -12.39 -6.36 -1.50
CA GLN A 408 -11.51 -5.52 -2.33
C GLN A 408 -10.24 -6.28 -2.75
N PHE A 409 -9.61 -7.02 -1.84
CA PHE A 409 -8.43 -7.82 -2.18
C PHE A 409 -8.74 -8.96 -3.17
N LYS A 410 -9.90 -9.59 -3.08
CA LYS A 410 -10.34 -10.56 -4.09
C LYS A 410 -10.56 -9.90 -5.45
N LYS A 411 -11.13 -8.69 -5.48
CA LYS A 411 -11.22 -7.88 -6.70
C LYS A 411 -9.86 -7.52 -7.29
N GLN A 412 -8.88 -7.19 -6.44
CA GLN A 412 -7.50 -6.96 -6.87
C GLN A 412 -6.96 -8.19 -7.61
N MET A 413 -7.12 -9.40 -7.08
CA MET A 413 -6.67 -10.65 -7.71
C MET A 413 -7.44 -10.97 -9.00
N GLU A 414 -8.73 -10.60 -9.11
CA GLU A 414 -9.51 -10.76 -10.34
C GLU A 414 -8.97 -9.86 -11.47
N VAL A 415 -8.52 -8.64 -11.15
CA VAL A 415 -7.99 -7.66 -12.10
C VAL A 415 -6.53 -7.93 -12.43
N ASP A 416 -5.76 -8.38 -11.45
CA ASP A 416 -4.34 -8.68 -11.58
C ASP A 416 -4.02 -9.99 -10.84
N SER A 417 -4.00 -11.09 -11.61
CA SER A 417 -3.73 -12.43 -11.10
C SER A 417 -2.29 -12.63 -10.59
N SER A 418 -1.36 -11.71 -10.89
CA SER A 418 0.01 -11.73 -10.40
C SER A 418 0.16 -11.10 -9.00
N SER A 419 -0.90 -10.50 -8.46
CA SER A 419 -0.89 -9.87 -7.14
C SER A 419 -0.87 -10.90 -5.99
N PHE A 420 0.04 -11.88 -6.00
CA PHE A 420 0.09 -12.95 -4.99
C PHE A 420 0.29 -12.43 -3.57
N GLY A 421 0.98 -11.31 -3.37
CA GLY A 421 1.12 -10.66 -2.06
C GLY A 421 -0.22 -10.34 -1.36
N VAL A 422 -1.33 -10.31 -2.11
CA VAL A 422 -2.69 -10.17 -1.56
C VAL A 422 -3.07 -11.36 -0.68
N LEU A 423 -2.56 -12.56 -0.96
CA LEU A 423 -2.81 -13.75 -0.14
C LEU A 423 -2.36 -13.55 1.31
N LEU A 424 -1.26 -12.81 1.54
CA LEU A 424 -0.84 -12.44 2.89
C LEU A 424 -1.81 -11.46 3.57
N GLN A 425 -2.41 -10.54 2.81
CA GLN A 425 -3.43 -9.64 3.36
C GLN A 425 -4.69 -10.42 3.72
N LEU A 426 -5.10 -11.37 2.88
CA LEU A 426 -6.22 -12.28 3.17
C LEU A 426 -5.91 -13.15 4.40
N ALA A 427 -4.69 -13.69 4.51
CA ALA A 427 -4.25 -14.44 5.68
C ALA A 427 -4.33 -13.58 6.97
N ARG A 428 -3.86 -12.32 6.92
CA ARG A 428 -3.98 -11.37 8.05
C ARG A 428 -5.43 -11.10 8.44
N LEU A 429 -6.32 -10.95 7.46
CA LEU A 429 -7.74 -10.71 7.69
C LEU A 429 -8.45 -11.94 8.26
N GLU A 430 -8.15 -13.16 7.78
CA GLU A 430 -8.71 -14.38 8.35
C GLU A 430 -8.22 -14.60 9.79
N ARG A 431 -6.94 -14.33 10.06
CA ARG A 431 -6.42 -14.33 11.44
C ARG A 431 -7.17 -13.33 12.32
N ALA A 432 -7.39 -12.10 11.82
CA ALA A 432 -8.10 -11.05 12.56
C ALA A 432 -9.58 -11.39 12.82
N THR A 433 -10.23 -12.18 11.95
CA THR A 433 -11.59 -12.68 12.18
C THR A 433 -11.64 -13.98 12.99
N GLY A 434 -10.48 -14.54 13.36
CA GLY A 434 -10.32 -15.71 14.21
C GLY A 434 -10.30 -17.05 13.47
N ASP A 435 -10.28 -17.03 12.13
CA ASP A 435 -10.15 -18.24 11.30
C ASP A 435 -8.66 -18.51 11.00
N LEU A 436 -7.96 -19.08 12.00
CA LEU A 436 -6.55 -19.42 11.86
C LEU A 436 -6.29 -20.50 10.79
N GLU A 437 -7.26 -21.40 10.57
CA GLU A 437 -7.11 -22.44 9.54
C GLU A 437 -7.13 -21.85 8.14
N ALA A 438 -8.06 -20.92 7.86
CA ALA A 438 -8.09 -20.18 6.61
C ALA A 438 -6.87 -19.27 6.44
N ALA A 439 -6.40 -18.62 7.51
CA ALA A 439 -5.20 -17.81 7.49
C ALA A 439 -3.95 -18.62 7.10
N ILE A 440 -3.78 -19.81 7.70
CA ILE A 440 -2.71 -20.75 7.36
C ILE A 440 -2.83 -21.20 5.90
N ALA A 441 -4.05 -21.49 5.42
CA ALA A 441 -4.28 -21.94 4.04
C ALA A 441 -3.83 -20.88 3.02
N TYR A 442 -4.20 -19.59 3.19
CA TYR A 442 -3.75 -18.51 2.31
C TYR A 442 -2.24 -18.30 2.37
N ALA A 443 -1.64 -18.37 3.56
CA ALA A 443 -0.19 -18.22 3.70
C ALA A 443 0.57 -19.39 3.06
N MET A 444 0.03 -20.61 3.11
CA MET A 444 0.59 -21.78 2.43
C MET A 444 0.46 -21.65 0.91
N GLU A 445 -0.70 -21.24 0.40
CA GLU A 445 -0.92 -20.98 -1.03
C GLU A 445 0.12 -19.99 -1.57
N TYR A 446 0.35 -18.90 -0.86
CA TYR A 446 1.40 -17.94 -1.25
C TYR A 446 2.80 -18.56 -1.21
N SER A 447 3.13 -19.32 -0.16
CA SER A 447 4.43 -20.00 -0.04
C SER A 447 4.68 -21.05 -1.14
N GLU A 448 3.63 -21.65 -1.70
CA GLU A 448 3.73 -22.57 -2.84
C GLU A 448 3.94 -21.83 -4.16
N THR A 449 3.36 -20.64 -4.29
CA THR A 449 3.48 -19.80 -5.50
C THR A 449 4.82 -19.09 -5.54
N GLU A 450 5.27 -18.53 -4.40
CA GLU A 450 6.50 -17.78 -4.25
C GLU A 450 7.39 -18.42 -3.16
N PRO A 451 8.04 -19.55 -3.48
CA PRO A 451 8.78 -20.34 -2.47
C PRO A 451 10.07 -19.67 -1.97
N GLU A 452 10.59 -18.68 -2.70
CA GLU A 452 11.77 -17.91 -2.35
C GLU A 452 11.42 -16.62 -1.56
N ASP A 453 10.13 -16.30 -1.40
CA ASP A 453 9.71 -15.16 -0.58
C ASP A 453 9.77 -15.50 0.91
N LEU A 454 10.37 -14.60 1.67
CA LEU A 454 10.53 -14.69 3.13
C LEU A 454 9.20 -14.54 3.87
N GLU A 455 8.31 -13.65 3.38
CA GLU A 455 7.12 -13.21 4.13
C GLU A 455 6.15 -14.34 4.48
N PRO A 456 5.80 -15.29 3.57
CA PRO A 456 4.91 -16.37 3.92
C PRO A 456 5.50 -17.33 4.96
N GLN A 457 6.83 -17.52 4.98
CA GLN A 457 7.48 -18.38 5.97
C GLN A 457 7.41 -17.75 7.37
N ILE A 458 7.69 -16.45 7.47
CA ILE A 458 7.54 -15.70 8.72
C ILE A 458 6.08 -15.72 9.19
N MET A 459 5.13 -15.45 8.28
CA MET A 459 3.70 -15.46 8.59
C MET A 459 3.23 -16.83 9.11
N LEU A 460 3.63 -17.92 8.45
CA LEU A 460 3.29 -19.28 8.88
C LEU A 460 3.86 -19.58 10.26
N GLY A 461 5.11 -19.17 10.51
CA GLY A 461 5.72 -19.29 11.83
C GLY A 461 4.91 -18.55 12.91
N ASP A 462 4.49 -17.32 12.64
CA ASP A 462 3.68 -16.51 13.55
C ASP A 462 2.28 -17.12 13.79
N LEU A 463 1.62 -17.62 12.74
CA LEU A 463 0.31 -18.28 12.83
C LEU A 463 0.37 -19.59 13.64
N TYR A 464 1.38 -20.42 13.42
CA TYR A 464 1.55 -21.64 14.21
C TYR A 464 1.91 -21.35 15.67
N LEU A 465 2.68 -20.30 15.94
CA LEU A 465 2.93 -19.83 17.30
C LEU A 465 1.61 -19.39 18.00
N GLU A 466 0.75 -18.65 17.29
CA GLU A 466 -0.55 -18.23 17.78
C GLU A 466 -1.49 -19.43 17.99
N TYR A 467 -1.42 -20.45 17.13
CA TYR A 467 -2.14 -21.73 17.28
C TYR A 467 -1.65 -22.52 18.50
N GLY A 468 -0.42 -22.27 18.95
CA GLY A 468 0.24 -22.96 20.08
C GLY A 468 1.09 -24.16 19.64
N ASP A 469 1.39 -24.27 18.36
CA ASP A 469 2.31 -25.27 17.81
C ASP A 469 3.71 -24.69 17.60
N MET A 470 4.51 -24.73 18.68
CA MET A 470 5.85 -24.18 18.69
C MET A 470 6.83 -24.95 17.80
N GLU A 471 6.58 -26.22 17.52
CA GLU A 471 7.47 -27.03 16.65
C GLU A 471 7.28 -26.63 15.19
N SER A 472 6.05 -26.49 14.72
CA SER A 472 5.75 -26.00 13.39
C SER A 472 6.25 -24.55 13.23
N ALA A 473 6.03 -23.68 14.22
CA ALA A 473 6.54 -22.32 14.21
C ALA A 473 8.07 -22.28 14.02
N ARG A 474 8.81 -23.09 14.79
CA ARG A 474 10.27 -23.24 14.66
C ARG A 474 10.67 -23.65 13.25
N SER A 475 10.01 -24.68 12.70
CA SER A 475 10.31 -25.19 11.37
C SER A 475 10.16 -24.14 10.28
N TYR A 476 9.11 -23.32 10.34
CA TYR A 476 8.90 -22.23 9.37
C TYR A 476 9.90 -21.10 9.55
N TYR A 477 10.26 -20.70 10.78
CA TYR A 477 11.33 -19.72 10.99
C TYR A 477 12.71 -20.21 10.54
N GLU A 478 13.01 -21.50 10.68
CA GLU A 478 14.26 -22.11 10.16
C GLU A 478 14.26 -22.14 8.62
N ARG A 479 13.10 -22.35 7.97
CA ARG A 479 13.00 -22.19 6.50
C ARG A 479 13.21 -20.74 6.08
N ALA A 480 12.61 -19.79 6.81
CA ALA A 480 12.82 -18.36 6.59
C ALA A 480 14.32 -18.00 6.70
N GLN A 481 15.05 -18.60 7.65
CA GLN A 481 16.49 -18.38 7.85
C GLN A 481 17.34 -18.85 6.65
N VAL A 482 16.87 -19.85 5.90
CA VAL A 482 17.55 -20.32 4.68
C VAL A 482 17.37 -19.38 3.49
N ILE A 483 16.21 -18.71 3.43
CA ILE A 483 15.84 -17.81 2.33
C ILE A 483 16.45 -16.41 2.54
N GLU A 484 16.48 -15.94 3.78
CA GLU A 484 16.90 -14.58 4.13
C GLU A 484 18.45 -14.44 4.11
N ASP A 485 18.97 -13.41 3.44
CA ASP A 485 20.42 -13.09 3.43
C ASP A 485 20.65 -11.58 3.67
N PRO A 486 21.24 -11.15 4.80
CA PRO A 486 21.58 -11.96 5.98
C PRO A 486 20.32 -12.36 6.79
N PRO A 487 20.29 -13.52 7.45
CA PRO A 487 19.11 -14.09 8.10
C PRO A 487 18.78 -13.43 9.46
N MET A 488 18.54 -12.13 9.44
CA MET A 488 18.35 -11.33 10.65
C MET A 488 16.94 -11.45 11.25
N ARG A 489 15.87 -11.26 10.45
CA ARG A 489 14.48 -11.30 10.93
C ARG A 489 14.11 -12.69 11.44
N SER A 490 14.45 -13.71 10.66
CA SER A 490 14.22 -15.11 11.00
C SER A 490 14.97 -15.50 12.28
N THR A 491 16.23 -15.06 12.44
CA THR A 491 17.01 -15.27 13.67
C THR A 491 16.37 -14.58 14.88
N LEU A 492 15.84 -13.38 14.74
CA LEU A 492 15.09 -12.70 15.80
C LEU A 492 13.79 -13.42 16.15
N LYS A 493 13.05 -13.95 15.17
CA LYS A 493 11.85 -14.78 15.41
C LYS A 493 12.19 -16.06 16.16
N LEU A 494 13.30 -16.73 15.81
CA LEU A 494 13.80 -17.88 16.58
C LEU A 494 14.23 -17.49 18.00
N ALA A 495 14.83 -16.31 18.18
CA ALA A 495 15.17 -15.80 19.53
C ALA A 495 13.91 -15.56 20.39
N LEU A 496 12.87 -14.95 19.83
CA LEU A 496 11.59 -14.75 20.50
C LEU A 496 10.91 -16.08 20.87
N LEU A 497 10.95 -17.07 19.98
CA LEU A 497 10.46 -18.41 20.27
C LEU A 497 11.24 -19.08 21.41
N ALA A 498 12.57 -18.96 21.40
CA ALA A 498 13.44 -19.48 22.45
C ALA A 498 13.19 -18.79 23.81
N ILE A 499 12.88 -17.48 23.84
CA ILE A 499 12.45 -16.76 25.03
C ILE A 499 11.17 -17.39 25.61
N LYS A 500 10.15 -17.63 24.78
CA LYS A 500 8.86 -18.22 25.20
C LYS A 500 9.01 -19.65 25.73
N GLN A 501 10.05 -20.35 25.32
CA GLN A 501 10.39 -21.71 25.78
C GLN A 501 11.34 -21.74 26.98
N GLY A 502 11.93 -20.59 27.36
CA GLY A 502 12.91 -20.50 28.45
C GLY A 502 14.30 -21.03 28.06
N GLU A 503 14.61 -21.07 26.79
CA GLU A 503 15.91 -21.52 26.27
C GLU A 503 16.96 -20.39 26.33
N TRP A 504 17.23 -19.84 27.53
CA TRP A 504 18.01 -18.60 27.73
C TRP A 504 19.39 -18.59 27.06
N ASN A 505 20.11 -19.72 27.02
CA ASN A 505 21.41 -19.79 26.37
C ASN A 505 21.27 -19.69 24.85
N ARG A 506 20.30 -20.43 24.28
CA ARG A 506 20.02 -20.36 22.85
C ARG A 506 19.55 -18.97 22.42
N THR A 507 18.75 -18.31 23.25
CA THR A 507 18.32 -16.92 23.03
C THR A 507 19.53 -16.00 22.90
N ARG A 508 20.49 -16.07 23.82
CA ARG A 508 21.69 -15.20 23.77
C ARG A 508 22.56 -15.48 22.57
N GLU A 509 22.69 -16.74 22.14
CA GLU A 509 23.39 -17.10 20.91
C GLU A 509 22.74 -16.48 19.68
N LEU A 510 21.40 -16.63 19.54
CA LEU A 510 20.64 -16.07 18.42
C LEU A 510 20.69 -14.53 18.39
N LEU A 511 20.60 -13.87 19.54
CA LEU A 511 20.71 -12.41 19.62
C LEU A 511 22.11 -11.91 19.25
N ALA A 512 23.17 -12.64 19.65
CA ALA A 512 24.55 -12.32 19.24
C ALA A 512 24.74 -12.50 17.73
N GLU A 513 24.13 -13.53 17.15
CA GLU A 513 24.12 -13.78 15.70
C GLU A 513 23.36 -12.66 14.96
N ALA A 514 22.14 -12.32 15.38
CA ALA A 514 21.36 -11.23 14.80
C ALA A 514 22.10 -9.88 14.89
N ARG A 515 22.77 -9.60 16.02
CA ARG A 515 23.59 -8.41 16.18
C ARG A 515 24.77 -8.35 15.22
N ALA A 516 25.39 -9.50 14.88
CA ALA A 516 26.45 -9.59 13.88
C ALA A 516 25.95 -9.30 12.45
N PHE A 517 24.70 -9.59 12.15
CA PHE A 517 24.05 -9.27 10.88
C PHE A 517 23.53 -7.82 10.79
N SER A 518 23.55 -7.08 11.89
CA SER A 518 23.01 -5.72 11.94
C SER A 518 23.90 -4.73 11.21
N THR A 519 23.52 -4.34 9.99
CA THR A 519 24.28 -3.42 9.11
C THR A 519 23.63 -2.03 9.01
N THR A 520 22.38 -1.87 9.45
CA THR A 520 21.62 -0.62 9.37
C THR A 520 21.07 -0.21 10.74
N ALA A 521 20.73 1.08 10.89
CA ALA A 521 20.08 1.58 12.11
C ALA A 521 18.76 0.83 12.41
N ARG A 522 17.98 0.50 11.39
CA ARG A 522 16.74 -0.28 11.53
C ARG A 522 16.99 -1.69 12.04
N HIS A 523 18.04 -2.36 11.54
CA HIS A 523 18.45 -3.68 12.03
C HIS A 523 18.87 -3.60 13.51
N ALA A 524 19.66 -2.58 13.88
CA ALA A 524 20.07 -2.37 15.27
C ALA A 524 18.85 -2.18 16.18
N MET A 525 17.88 -1.40 15.77
CA MET A 525 16.63 -1.18 16.52
C MET A 525 15.87 -2.48 16.77
N SER A 526 15.70 -3.33 15.77
CA SER A 526 15.00 -4.62 15.92
C SER A 526 15.71 -5.56 16.89
N VAL A 527 17.05 -5.61 16.86
CA VAL A 527 17.84 -6.41 17.81
C VAL A 527 17.67 -5.87 19.23
N LEU A 528 17.81 -4.55 19.43
CA LEU A 528 17.70 -3.89 20.73
C LEU A 528 16.31 -4.07 21.34
N GLN A 529 15.26 -4.10 20.54
CA GLN A 529 13.89 -4.36 20.98
C GLN A 529 13.79 -5.77 21.59
N VAL A 530 14.27 -6.80 20.90
CA VAL A 530 14.20 -8.19 21.41
C VAL A 530 15.12 -8.39 22.62
N GLU A 531 16.31 -7.74 22.64
CA GLU A 531 17.18 -7.76 23.83
C GLU A 531 16.52 -7.08 25.03
N SER A 532 15.90 -5.91 24.84
CA SER A 532 15.16 -5.21 25.90
C SER A 532 14.00 -6.06 26.45
N TYR A 533 13.28 -6.74 25.55
CA TYR A 533 12.23 -7.67 25.95
C TYR A 533 12.78 -8.84 26.78
N LEU A 534 13.90 -9.45 26.37
CA LEU A 534 14.57 -10.51 27.17
C LEU A 534 14.95 -10.01 28.57
N GLU A 535 15.60 -8.85 28.65
CA GLU A 535 16.07 -8.31 29.92
C GLU A 535 14.90 -7.94 30.87
N SER A 536 13.81 -7.37 30.28
CA SER A 536 12.59 -7.09 31.07
C SER A 536 11.95 -8.36 31.63
N ARG A 537 11.90 -9.44 30.84
CA ARG A 537 11.37 -10.75 31.24
C ARG A 537 12.20 -11.36 32.40
N LEU A 538 13.51 -11.20 32.32
CA LEU A 538 14.43 -11.65 33.39
C LEU A 538 14.41 -10.74 34.65
N GLY A 539 13.60 -9.67 34.62
CA GLY A 539 13.49 -8.69 35.70
C GLY A 539 14.65 -7.70 35.80
N ARG A 540 15.54 -7.67 34.80
CA ARG A 540 16.69 -6.74 34.72
C ARG A 540 16.26 -5.45 34.02
N ILE A 541 15.35 -4.71 34.69
CA ILE A 541 14.66 -3.55 34.11
C ILE A 541 15.62 -2.39 33.83
N GLU A 542 16.64 -2.19 34.69
CA GLU A 542 17.67 -1.16 34.43
C GLU A 542 18.39 -1.43 33.11
N ARG A 543 18.72 -2.70 32.84
CA ARG A 543 19.36 -3.06 31.56
C ARG A 543 18.41 -2.89 30.37
N ALA A 544 17.14 -3.20 30.56
CA ALA A 544 16.12 -2.96 29.52
C ALA A 544 15.99 -1.46 29.20
N ILE A 545 16.03 -0.58 30.22
CA ILE A 545 16.03 0.88 30.03
C ILE A 545 17.25 1.33 29.21
N GLU A 546 18.47 0.86 29.55
CA GLU A 546 19.68 1.18 28.79
C GLU A 546 19.55 0.80 27.29
N LEU A 547 19.00 -0.36 27.00
CA LEU A 547 18.78 -0.84 25.62
C LEU A 547 17.74 0.02 24.87
N VAL A 548 16.69 0.49 25.54
CA VAL A 548 15.71 1.41 24.94
C VAL A 548 16.33 2.79 24.70
N GLU A 549 17.22 3.26 25.55
CA GLU A 549 17.98 4.51 25.31
C GLU A 549 18.91 4.37 24.08
N GLU A 550 19.58 3.22 23.93
CA GLU A 550 20.38 2.90 22.75
C GLU A 550 19.49 2.85 21.49
N HIS A 551 18.31 2.22 21.56
CA HIS A 551 17.31 2.20 20.48
C HIS A 551 16.94 3.61 20.03
N MET A 552 16.69 4.55 20.94
CA MET A 552 16.35 5.93 20.60
C MET A 552 17.45 6.63 19.80
N THR A 553 18.71 6.29 20.03
CA THR A 553 19.84 6.84 19.27
C THR A 553 19.73 6.48 17.78
N HIS A 554 19.34 5.24 17.49
CA HIS A 554 19.09 4.77 16.13
C HIS A 554 17.76 5.29 15.55
N ALA A 555 16.70 5.37 16.38
CA ALA A 555 15.40 5.91 15.95
C ALA A 555 15.50 7.37 15.49
N ARG A 556 16.37 8.17 16.09
CA ARG A 556 16.67 9.54 15.63
C ARG A 556 17.34 9.57 14.26
N GLN A 557 18.17 8.57 13.93
CA GLN A 557 18.82 8.49 12.61
C GLN A 557 17.81 8.17 11.51
N VAL A 558 16.81 7.32 11.79
CA VAL A 558 15.75 6.98 10.82
C VAL A 558 14.58 7.97 10.84
N GLN A 559 14.61 8.96 11.74
CA GLN A 559 13.62 10.04 11.86
C GLN A 559 12.16 9.55 11.90
N SER A 560 11.89 8.42 12.55
CA SER A 560 10.54 7.84 12.66
C SER A 560 9.82 8.30 13.95
N PRO A 561 8.77 9.12 13.87
CA PRO A 561 7.97 9.51 15.04
C PRO A 561 7.24 8.34 15.70
N VAL A 562 6.82 7.36 14.90
CA VAL A 562 6.17 6.13 15.38
C VAL A 562 7.14 5.37 16.29
N GLU A 563 8.39 5.20 15.86
CA GLU A 563 9.44 4.57 16.68
C GLU A 563 9.77 5.38 17.94
N GLN A 564 9.70 6.70 17.88
CA GLN A 564 9.88 7.53 19.08
C GLN A 564 8.75 7.30 20.09
N VAL A 565 7.49 7.21 19.64
CA VAL A 565 6.35 6.96 20.54
C VAL A 565 6.38 5.53 21.05
N PHE A 566 6.30 4.55 20.17
CA PHE A 566 6.06 3.15 20.52
C PHE A 566 7.35 2.37 20.82
N GLY A 567 8.47 2.72 20.19
CA GLY A 567 9.77 2.08 20.44
C GLY A 567 10.58 2.70 21.58
N TYR A 568 10.27 3.94 22.00
CA TYR A 568 11.00 4.60 23.07
C TYR A 568 10.11 5.07 24.24
N TYR A 569 9.20 6.03 24.02
CA TYR A 569 8.48 6.64 25.15
C TYR A 569 7.55 5.67 25.87
N PHE A 570 6.85 4.80 25.16
CA PHE A 570 5.98 3.79 25.78
C PHE A 570 6.78 2.83 26.67
N PRO A 571 7.81 2.10 26.18
CA PRO A 571 8.57 1.19 27.03
C PRO A 571 9.32 1.92 28.14
N MET A 572 9.85 3.13 27.93
CA MET A 572 10.51 3.91 28.98
C MET A 572 9.56 4.27 30.12
N VAL A 573 8.34 4.74 29.80
CA VAL A 573 7.32 5.02 30.83
C VAL A 573 6.92 3.73 31.54
N GLN A 574 6.71 2.64 30.81
CA GLN A 574 6.36 1.33 31.36
C GLN A 574 7.43 0.83 32.35
N PHE A 575 8.70 0.84 31.93
CA PHE A 575 9.81 0.37 32.76
C PHE A 575 10.03 1.24 34.01
N THR A 576 9.94 2.56 33.90
CA THR A 576 10.03 3.45 35.07
C THR A 576 8.89 3.20 36.06
N VAL A 577 7.68 2.91 35.58
CA VAL A 577 6.54 2.53 36.41
C VAL A 577 6.74 1.15 37.05
N LEU A 578 7.32 0.18 36.34
CA LEU A 578 7.68 -1.14 36.87
C LEU A 578 8.77 -1.08 37.97
N MET A 579 9.60 -0.04 37.98
CA MET A 579 10.57 0.26 39.04
C MET A 579 9.98 1.15 40.13
N GLY A 580 8.69 1.49 40.11
CA GLY A 580 8.05 2.37 41.09
C GLY A 580 8.47 3.85 41.00
N ARG A 581 9.11 4.29 39.93
CA ARG A 581 9.69 5.63 39.74
C ARG A 581 8.69 6.58 39.04
N PHE A 582 7.58 6.86 39.72
CA PHE A 582 6.49 7.64 39.10
C PHE A 582 6.89 9.09 38.73
N ASP A 583 7.72 9.78 39.53
CA ASP A 583 8.18 11.14 39.21
C ASP A 583 9.00 11.17 37.93
N GLN A 584 9.78 10.13 37.69
CA GLN A 584 10.53 9.99 36.42
C GLN A 584 9.60 9.71 35.26
N ALA A 585 8.58 8.86 35.43
CA ALA A 585 7.58 8.60 34.40
C ALA A 585 6.81 9.88 33.96
N GLU A 586 6.43 10.73 34.96
CA GLU A 586 5.81 12.03 34.69
C GLU A 586 6.74 12.98 33.93
N SER A 587 8.01 13.03 34.29
CA SER A 587 9.01 13.85 33.58
C SER A 587 9.20 13.38 32.15
N LEU A 588 9.19 12.06 31.89
CA LEU A 588 9.26 11.49 30.55
C LEU A 588 8.03 11.86 29.70
N LEU A 589 6.81 11.78 30.27
CA LEU A 589 5.59 12.19 29.58
C LEU A 589 5.61 13.67 29.20
N LEU A 590 6.07 14.55 30.10
CA LEU A 590 6.21 15.99 29.81
C LEU A 590 7.24 16.24 28.69
N THR A 591 8.36 15.53 28.73
CA THR A 591 9.40 15.63 27.71
C THR A 591 8.88 15.13 26.36
N ALA A 592 8.18 14.01 26.34
CA ALA A 592 7.54 13.46 25.12
C ALA A 592 6.52 14.41 24.52
N GLN A 593 5.66 15.00 25.37
CA GLN A 593 4.65 15.97 24.92
C GLN A 593 5.24 17.21 24.24
N GLN A 594 6.44 17.63 24.66
CA GLN A 594 7.16 18.76 24.06
C GLN A 594 7.96 18.39 22.81
N ALA A 595 8.47 17.16 22.77
CA ALA A 595 9.31 16.67 21.68
C ALA A 595 8.51 16.21 20.45
N LEU A 596 7.31 15.63 20.67
CA LEU A 596 6.49 15.09 19.63
C LEU A 596 5.47 16.11 19.10
N GLN A 597 5.30 16.15 17.80
CA GLN A 597 4.29 16.98 17.15
C GLN A 597 2.94 16.24 17.06
N PRO A 598 1.79 16.96 16.97
CA PRO A 598 0.53 16.33 16.61
C PRO A 598 0.62 15.65 15.23
N PRO A 599 -0.03 14.49 15.03
CA PRO A 599 -0.89 13.78 15.99
C PRO A 599 -0.13 12.86 16.96
N MET A 600 1.19 12.64 16.79
CA MET A 600 1.96 11.65 17.53
C MET A 600 1.94 11.85 19.06
N ASN A 601 1.98 13.09 19.52
CA ASN A 601 1.89 13.40 20.96
C ASN A 601 0.54 13.00 21.59
N GLN A 602 -0.52 12.84 20.80
CA GLN A 602 -1.85 12.46 21.30
C GLN A 602 -1.87 11.00 21.79
N PHE A 603 -1.04 10.12 21.19
CA PHE A 603 -0.93 8.72 21.59
C PHE A 603 -0.31 8.53 22.99
N LEU A 604 0.37 9.55 23.53
CA LEU A 604 0.88 9.52 24.91
C LEU A 604 -0.24 9.41 25.96
N ALA A 605 -1.50 9.67 25.60
CA ALA A 605 -2.65 9.50 26.48
C ALA A 605 -2.73 8.08 27.05
N PHE A 606 -2.36 7.04 26.30
CA PHE A 606 -2.32 5.66 26.80
C PHE A 606 -1.31 5.48 27.95
N SER A 607 -0.10 6.02 27.80
CA SER A 607 0.91 5.99 28.88
C SER A 607 0.48 6.83 30.08
N GLU A 608 -0.19 7.97 29.87
CA GLU A 608 -0.72 8.80 30.95
C GLU A 608 -1.78 8.05 31.78
N VAL A 609 -2.68 7.27 31.11
CA VAL A 609 -3.63 6.39 31.83
C VAL A 609 -2.89 5.45 32.77
N MET A 610 -1.86 4.76 32.27
CA MET A 610 -1.10 3.79 33.06
C MET A 610 -0.46 4.44 34.29
N VAL A 611 0.21 5.58 34.11
CA VAL A 611 0.87 6.30 35.21
C VAL A 611 -0.16 6.76 36.25
N SER A 612 -1.20 7.49 35.78
CA SER A 612 -2.22 8.07 36.70
C SER A 612 -3.04 7.01 37.42
N ALA A 613 -3.42 5.90 36.74
CA ALA A 613 -4.15 4.81 37.38
C ALA A 613 -3.32 4.16 38.50
N ARG A 614 -2.02 3.94 38.27
CA ARG A 614 -1.13 3.31 39.28
C ARG A 614 -0.76 4.23 40.42
N GLN A 615 -0.84 5.56 40.25
CA GLN A 615 -0.73 6.55 41.32
C GLN A 615 -2.04 6.72 42.10
N GLY A 616 -3.16 6.15 41.61
CA GLY A 616 -4.49 6.32 42.20
C GLY A 616 -5.19 7.61 41.79
N GLU A 617 -4.69 8.34 40.79
CA GLU A 617 -5.26 9.57 40.25
C GLU A 617 -6.39 9.28 39.25
N LEU A 618 -7.48 8.67 39.72
CA LEU A 618 -8.52 8.05 38.90
C LEU A 618 -9.25 9.04 37.96
N GLU A 619 -9.43 10.30 38.38
CA GLU A 619 -10.07 11.34 37.54
C GLU A 619 -9.16 11.68 36.34
N ARG A 620 -7.85 11.84 36.59
CA ARG A 620 -6.86 12.09 35.53
C ARG A 620 -6.75 10.91 34.57
N ALA A 621 -6.71 9.68 35.10
CA ALA A 621 -6.68 8.47 34.30
C ALA A 621 -7.90 8.34 33.40
N SER A 622 -9.12 8.64 33.91
CA SER A 622 -10.34 8.61 33.11
C SER A 622 -10.33 9.68 32.02
N ALA A 623 -9.89 10.90 32.32
CA ALA A 623 -9.79 11.98 31.32
C ALA A 623 -8.73 11.68 30.23
N ALA A 624 -7.63 10.98 30.59
CA ALA A 624 -6.65 10.52 29.62
C ALA A 624 -7.23 9.41 28.73
N LEU A 625 -8.01 8.48 29.28
CA LEU A 625 -8.70 7.44 28.51
C LEU A 625 -9.70 8.04 27.50
N ASP A 626 -10.47 9.04 27.90
CA ASP A 626 -11.40 9.73 26.97
C ASP A 626 -10.64 10.36 25.79
N ARG A 627 -9.46 10.95 26.03
CA ARG A 627 -8.60 11.47 24.97
C ARG A 627 -8.08 10.34 24.06
N ALA A 628 -7.64 9.23 24.63
CA ALA A 628 -7.15 8.07 23.89
C ALA A 628 -8.24 7.48 22.97
N ILE A 629 -9.47 7.35 23.48
CA ILE A 629 -10.64 6.94 22.69
C ILE A 629 -10.86 7.90 21.52
N GLY A 630 -10.85 9.22 21.80
CA GLY A 630 -11.03 10.23 20.75
C GLY A 630 -9.97 10.16 19.64
N VAL A 631 -8.73 9.77 19.96
CA VAL A 631 -7.67 9.56 18.95
C VAL A 631 -7.99 8.35 18.08
N VAL A 632 -8.37 7.21 18.69
CA VAL A 632 -8.70 5.99 17.95
C VAL A 632 -9.89 6.23 17.02
N GLU A 633 -10.93 6.89 17.51
CA GLU A 633 -12.15 7.22 16.73
C GLU A 633 -11.85 8.19 15.58
N HIS A 634 -11.07 9.26 15.86
CA HIS A 634 -10.73 10.27 14.85
C HIS A 634 -9.97 9.69 13.65
N PHE A 635 -8.99 8.83 13.93
CA PHE A 635 -8.16 8.22 12.87
C PHE A 635 -8.75 6.89 12.35
N LYS A 636 -9.91 6.44 12.85
CA LYS A 636 -10.47 5.09 12.62
C LYS A 636 -9.40 4.00 12.78
N ALA A 637 -8.59 4.13 13.83
CA ALA A 637 -7.47 3.26 14.11
C ALA A 637 -7.91 2.05 14.95
N ASP A 638 -8.85 1.25 14.46
CA ASP A 638 -9.43 0.12 15.18
C ASP A 638 -8.39 -0.91 15.64
N TYR A 639 -7.25 -0.95 14.93
CA TYR A 639 -6.11 -1.78 15.34
C TYR A 639 -5.46 -1.37 16.68
N LEU A 640 -5.82 -0.22 17.26
CA LEU A 640 -5.36 0.26 18.57
C LEU A 640 -6.42 0.11 19.69
N THR A 641 -7.60 -0.46 19.40
CA THR A 641 -8.69 -0.64 20.39
C THR A 641 -8.22 -1.44 21.60
N PHE A 642 -7.32 -2.39 21.41
CA PHE A 642 -6.73 -3.18 22.50
C PHE A 642 -6.00 -2.30 23.54
N LEU A 643 -5.40 -1.17 23.17
CA LEU A 643 -4.79 -0.21 24.09
C LEU A 643 -5.86 0.52 24.93
N VAL A 644 -7.03 0.76 24.34
CA VAL A 644 -8.19 1.34 25.05
C VAL A 644 -8.67 0.35 26.12
N SER A 645 -8.86 -0.93 25.76
CA SER A 645 -9.28 -1.98 26.68
C SER A 645 -8.22 -2.23 27.77
N LEU A 646 -6.93 -2.23 27.42
CA LEU A 646 -5.83 -2.33 28.39
C LEU A 646 -5.83 -1.15 29.37
N SER A 647 -6.05 0.07 28.87
CA SER A 647 -6.16 1.28 29.70
C SER A 647 -7.36 1.23 30.64
N ALA A 648 -8.51 0.76 30.15
CA ALA A 648 -9.70 0.57 30.96
C ALA A 648 -9.49 -0.50 32.05
N ALA A 649 -8.72 -1.56 31.75
CA ALA A 649 -8.34 -2.59 32.72
C ALA A 649 -7.49 -2.03 33.87
N GLU A 650 -6.49 -1.18 33.58
CA GLU A 650 -5.67 -0.55 34.61
C GLU A 650 -6.49 0.38 35.53
N ILE A 651 -7.46 1.13 34.96
CA ILE A 651 -8.39 1.97 35.74
C ILE A 651 -9.29 1.10 36.65
N ALA A 652 -9.92 0.06 36.09
CA ALA A 652 -10.79 -0.85 36.85
C ALA A 652 -10.02 -1.54 37.99
N LYS A 653 -8.77 -1.96 37.73
CA LYS A 653 -7.87 -2.53 38.74
C LYS A 653 -7.52 -1.53 39.86
N ALA A 654 -7.29 -0.26 39.49
CA ALA A 654 -7.02 0.80 40.46
C ALA A 654 -8.26 1.16 41.32
N ARG A 655 -9.47 0.93 40.80
CA ARG A 655 -10.73 1.03 41.53
C ARG A 655 -11.08 -0.21 42.37
N GLU A 656 -10.23 -1.24 42.34
CA GLU A 656 -10.50 -2.55 42.93
C GLU A 656 -11.70 -3.29 42.35
N GLU A 657 -12.13 -2.92 41.13
CA GLU A 657 -13.20 -3.55 40.35
C GLU A 657 -12.64 -4.78 39.60
N PHE A 658 -12.12 -5.78 40.35
CA PHE A 658 -11.28 -6.84 39.79
C PHE A 658 -11.97 -7.71 38.73
N ALA A 659 -13.26 -8.03 38.87
CA ALA A 659 -13.99 -8.75 37.84
C ALA A 659 -14.07 -7.98 36.52
N GLN A 660 -14.23 -6.67 36.59
CA GLN A 660 -14.24 -5.81 35.42
C GLN A 660 -12.84 -5.68 34.82
N ALA A 661 -11.80 -5.51 35.64
CA ALA A 661 -10.42 -5.49 35.18
C ALA A 661 -10.04 -6.77 34.43
N GLY A 662 -10.45 -7.95 34.95
CA GLY A 662 -10.24 -9.26 34.30
C GLY A 662 -10.86 -9.32 32.93
N ARG A 663 -12.11 -8.82 32.76
CA ARG A 663 -12.79 -8.73 31.46
C ARG A 663 -12.05 -7.82 30.50
N HIS A 664 -11.72 -6.60 30.91
CA HIS A 664 -11.01 -5.65 30.02
C HIS A 664 -9.63 -6.14 29.59
N TYR A 665 -8.87 -6.83 30.46
CA TYR A 665 -7.63 -7.49 30.03
C TYR A 665 -7.90 -8.58 29.01
N LYS A 666 -8.96 -9.38 29.17
CA LYS A 666 -9.36 -10.41 28.20
C LYS A 666 -9.77 -9.77 26.87
N ASP A 667 -10.58 -8.70 26.92
CA ASP A 667 -10.99 -7.94 25.73
C ASP A 667 -9.75 -7.41 25.00
N ALA A 668 -8.78 -6.82 25.73
CA ALA A 668 -7.52 -6.33 25.16
C ALA A 668 -6.74 -7.43 24.43
N ILE A 669 -6.69 -8.65 24.97
CA ILE A 669 -6.03 -9.79 24.33
C ILE A 669 -6.77 -10.20 23.05
N GLU A 670 -8.10 -10.31 23.09
CA GLU A 670 -8.92 -10.69 21.95
C GLU A 670 -8.83 -9.62 20.84
N GLU A 671 -8.86 -8.34 21.19
CA GLU A 671 -8.70 -7.23 20.25
C GLU A 671 -7.29 -7.20 19.64
N ALA A 672 -6.24 -7.42 20.43
CA ALA A 672 -4.87 -7.53 19.95
C ALA A 672 -4.71 -8.70 18.97
N SER A 673 -5.34 -9.85 19.25
CA SER A 673 -5.34 -11.00 18.34
C SER A 673 -6.08 -10.72 17.03
N ARG A 674 -7.13 -9.87 17.07
CA ARG A 674 -7.87 -9.43 15.89
C ARG A 674 -7.19 -8.29 15.13
N SER A 675 -6.22 -7.62 15.73
CA SER A 675 -5.51 -6.53 15.07
C SER A 675 -4.60 -7.05 13.96
N VAL A 676 -4.78 -6.52 12.76
CA VAL A 676 -3.96 -6.87 11.59
C VAL A 676 -2.50 -6.46 11.72
N PHE A 677 -2.19 -5.50 12.62
CA PHE A 677 -0.86 -4.96 12.87
C PHE A 677 -0.22 -5.43 14.18
N ALA A 678 -0.93 -6.23 14.97
CA ALA A 678 -0.47 -6.61 16.32
C ALA A 678 0.62 -7.70 16.33
N ALA A 679 1.22 -8.04 15.21
CA ALA A 679 2.29 -9.04 15.17
C ALA A 679 3.48 -8.71 16.10
N GLY A 680 3.75 -7.41 16.39
CA GLY A 680 4.76 -6.98 17.35
C GLY A 680 4.35 -7.07 18.84
N LEU A 681 3.05 -7.22 19.11
CA LEU A 681 2.52 -7.28 20.49
C LEU A 681 2.36 -8.71 21.03
N GLN A 682 2.61 -9.72 20.22
CA GLN A 682 2.63 -11.12 20.64
C GLN A 682 3.66 -11.36 21.77
N GLU A 683 4.64 -10.47 21.90
CA GLU A 683 5.69 -10.54 22.89
C GLU A 683 5.17 -10.23 24.30
N GLU A 684 4.32 -9.21 24.45
CA GLU A 684 3.81 -8.74 25.74
C GLU A 684 2.49 -9.41 26.18
N GLN A 685 1.81 -10.14 25.30
CA GLN A 685 0.51 -10.74 25.61
C GLN A 685 0.55 -11.62 26.87
N SER A 686 1.65 -12.31 27.13
CA SER A 686 1.79 -13.21 28.29
C SER A 686 1.66 -12.47 29.63
N VAL A 687 2.18 -11.25 29.72
CA VAL A 687 2.05 -10.39 30.92
C VAL A 687 0.59 -9.93 31.08
N ILE A 688 -0.11 -9.65 29.97
CA ILE A 688 -1.54 -9.28 30.01
C ILE A 688 -2.40 -10.47 30.45
N PHE A 689 -2.10 -11.70 29.97
CA PHE A 689 -2.73 -12.92 30.46
C PHE A 689 -2.55 -13.10 31.96
N ALA A 690 -1.33 -12.90 32.47
CA ALA A 690 -1.06 -12.97 33.92
C ALA A 690 -1.86 -11.92 34.71
N ALA A 691 -1.96 -10.68 34.19
CA ALA A 691 -2.74 -9.61 34.79
C ALA A 691 -4.25 -9.95 34.81
N SER A 692 -4.79 -10.51 33.71
CA SER A 692 -6.17 -10.98 33.65
C SER A 692 -6.46 -12.09 34.65
N ALA A 693 -5.60 -13.11 34.69
CA ALA A 693 -5.75 -14.22 35.65
C ALA A 693 -5.68 -13.73 37.11
N ASN A 694 -4.73 -12.84 37.44
CA ASN A 694 -4.61 -12.22 38.76
C ASN A 694 -5.87 -11.43 39.16
N ALA A 695 -6.46 -10.70 38.24
CA ALA A 695 -7.69 -9.96 38.45
C ALA A 695 -8.86 -10.91 38.74
N TYR A 696 -9.03 -11.98 37.98
CA TYR A 696 -10.05 -13.00 38.21
C TYR A 696 -9.87 -13.73 39.55
N VAL A 697 -8.62 -14.06 39.93
CA VAL A 697 -8.33 -14.65 41.28
C VAL A 697 -8.80 -13.72 42.38
N LYS A 698 -8.49 -12.40 42.28
CA LYS A 698 -8.93 -11.40 43.28
C LYS A 698 -10.44 -11.18 43.31
N ALA A 699 -11.10 -11.38 42.18
CA ALA A 699 -12.57 -11.34 42.06
C ALA A 699 -13.27 -12.61 42.59
N GLY A 700 -12.50 -13.67 42.87
CA GLY A 700 -13.06 -15.00 43.21
C GLY A 700 -13.56 -15.81 42.01
N GLU A 701 -13.29 -15.38 40.80
CA GLU A 701 -13.70 -16.06 39.54
C GLU A 701 -12.62 -17.06 39.11
N LEU A 702 -12.41 -18.11 39.95
CA LEU A 702 -11.25 -19.01 39.84
C LEU A 702 -11.25 -19.86 38.55
N ASP A 703 -12.42 -20.24 38.05
CA ASP A 703 -12.53 -21.01 36.82
C ASP A 703 -12.08 -20.21 35.59
N LEU A 704 -12.41 -18.91 35.56
CA LEU A 704 -11.94 -18.00 34.51
C LEU A 704 -10.43 -17.81 34.60
N ALA A 705 -9.88 -17.62 35.81
CA ALA A 705 -8.43 -17.52 36.02
C ALA A 705 -7.71 -18.79 35.51
N GLN A 706 -8.24 -19.98 35.82
CA GLN A 706 -7.67 -21.23 35.32
C GLN A 706 -7.70 -21.32 33.79
N SER A 707 -8.84 -20.98 33.17
CA SER A 707 -8.97 -20.99 31.71
C SER A 707 -7.97 -20.09 31.01
N VAL A 708 -7.79 -18.86 31.53
CA VAL A 708 -6.80 -17.89 31.00
C VAL A 708 -5.38 -18.44 31.11
N LEU A 709 -5.02 -19.01 32.27
CA LEU A 709 -3.69 -19.59 32.47
C LEU A 709 -3.43 -20.79 31.57
N ASP A 710 -4.40 -21.70 31.42
CA ASP A 710 -4.27 -22.87 30.55
C ASP A 710 -4.05 -22.48 29.08
N TYR A 711 -4.70 -21.42 28.63
CA TYR A 711 -4.49 -20.85 27.30
C TYR A 711 -3.09 -20.24 27.15
N ALA A 712 -2.66 -19.46 28.13
CA ALA A 712 -1.38 -18.75 28.10
C ALA A 712 -0.19 -19.71 28.14
N PHE A 713 -0.21 -20.70 29.04
CA PHE A 713 0.91 -21.67 29.20
C PHE A 713 1.16 -22.56 27.97
N LYS A 714 0.15 -22.75 27.09
CA LYS A 714 0.37 -23.44 25.81
C LYS A 714 1.26 -22.64 24.85
N ARG A 715 1.28 -21.31 24.99
CA ARG A 715 1.98 -20.36 24.11
C ARG A 715 3.23 -19.79 24.68
N ASP A 716 3.34 -19.79 26.00
CA ASP A 716 4.48 -19.22 26.72
C ASP A 716 4.59 -19.87 28.11
N SER A 717 5.46 -20.82 28.24
CA SER A 717 5.69 -21.53 29.50
C SER A 717 6.76 -20.89 30.38
N ALA A 718 7.47 -19.89 29.87
CA ALA A 718 8.63 -19.27 30.54
C ALA A 718 8.36 -17.86 31.07
N GLU A 719 7.12 -17.35 30.96
CA GLU A 719 6.76 -16.04 31.51
C GLU A 719 6.62 -16.11 33.05
N PRO A 720 7.46 -15.39 33.82
CA PRO A 720 7.42 -15.46 35.30
C PRO A 720 6.10 -14.99 35.90
N ASP A 721 5.50 -13.93 35.33
CA ASP A 721 4.23 -13.39 35.82
C ASP A 721 3.08 -14.39 35.72
N LEU A 722 3.09 -15.29 34.69
CA LEU A 722 2.12 -16.40 34.58
C LEU A 722 2.29 -17.38 35.76
N TRP A 723 3.51 -17.67 36.15
CA TRP A 723 3.79 -18.56 37.30
C TRP A 723 3.38 -17.93 38.62
N VAL A 724 3.55 -16.60 38.78
CA VAL A 724 3.04 -15.88 39.96
C VAL A 724 1.50 -15.90 39.95
N ALA A 725 0.84 -15.67 38.82
CA ALA A 725 -0.61 -15.74 38.71
C ALA A 725 -1.13 -17.16 39.05
N ARG A 726 -0.44 -18.21 38.56
CA ARG A 726 -0.73 -19.60 38.87
C ARG A 726 -0.57 -19.88 40.37
N ALA A 727 0.48 -19.35 41.01
CA ALA A 727 0.66 -19.49 42.43
C ALA A 727 -0.50 -18.85 43.24
N MET A 728 -0.95 -17.65 42.84
CA MET A 728 -2.10 -17.00 43.46
C MET A 728 -3.40 -17.81 43.31
N LEU A 729 -3.65 -18.40 42.11
CA LEU A 729 -4.78 -19.28 41.88
C LEU A 729 -4.69 -20.54 42.76
N GLN A 730 -3.53 -21.17 42.84
CA GLN A 730 -3.29 -22.36 43.68
C GLN A 730 -3.44 -22.07 45.20
N GLU A 731 -3.02 -20.90 45.65
CA GLU A 731 -3.29 -20.43 47.02
C GLU A 731 -4.80 -20.32 47.27
N ALA A 732 -5.54 -19.65 46.35
CA ALA A 732 -6.98 -19.43 46.45
C ALA A 732 -7.79 -20.74 46.38
N THR A 733 -7.28 -21.74 45.68
CA THR A 733 -7.91 -23.10 45.60
C THR A 733 -7.47 -24.05 46.71
N GLY A 734 -6.69 -23.58 47.68
CA GLY A 734 -6.27 -24.37 48.84
C GLY A 734 -5.12 -25.35 48.60
N ALA A 735 -4.26 -25.06 47.61
CA ALA A 735 -3.08 -25.87 47.27
C ALA A 735 -1.74 -25.14 47.54
N PRO A 736 -1.43 -24.75 48.79
CA PRO A 736 -0.29 -23.88 49.12
C PRO A 736 1.07 -24.48 48.73
N HIS A 737 1.23 -25.80 48.79
CA HIS A 737 2.49 -26.44 48.37
C HIS A 737 2.74 -26.30 46.88
N MET A 738 1.69 -26.39 46.06
CA MET A 738 1.80 -26.16 44.62
C MET A 738 2.05 -24.67 44.31
N ALA A 739 1.38 -23.78 45.04
CA ALA A 739 1.61 -22.33 44.97
C ALA A 739 3.06 -21.98 45.28
N LEU A 740 3.65 -22.57 46.32
CA LEU A 740 5.05 -22.35 46.68
C LEU A 740 6.00 -22.85 45.56
N ALA A 741 5.71 -23.98 44.93
CA ALA A 741 6.48 -24.48 43.78
C ALA A 741 6.41 -23.52 42.58
N SER A 742 5.22 -23.00 42.25
CA SER A 742 5.00 -22.07 41.15
C SER A 742 5.72 -20.74 41.38
N VAL A 743 5.61 -20.13 42.58
CA VAL A 743 6.32 -18.87 42.85
C VAL A 743 7.84 -19.05 42.88
N ASN A 744 8.35 -20.19 43.37
CA ASN A 744 9.78 -20.48 43.33
C ASN A 744 10.29 -20.63 41.90
N TYR A 745 9.48 -21.16 40.96
CA TYR A 745 9.85 -21.22 39.56
C TYR A 745 10.00 -19.81 38.96
N ALA A 746 9.03 -18.90 39.21
CA ALA A 746 9.14 -17.50 38.81
C ALA A 746 10.40 -16.83 39.36
N LEU A 747 10.67 -17.01 40.67
CA LEU A 747 11.83 -16.44 41.34
C LEU A 747 13.16 -17.04 40.84
N ALA A 748 13.16 -18.26 40.32
CA ALA A 748 14.35 -18.85 39.70
C ALA A 748 14.69 -18.16 38.37
N ILE A 749 13.68 -17.79 37.58
CA ILE A 749 13.89 -16.98 36.38
C ILE A 749 14.37 -15.57 36.76
N TRP A 750 13.79 -14.97 37.79
CA TRP A 750 14.16 -13.67 38.32
C TRP A 750 15.34 -13.71 39.30
N SER A 751 16.24 -14.70 39.19
CA SER A 751 17.37 -14.84 40.11
C SER A 751 18.34 -13.65 40.09
N GLU A 752 18.37 -12.90 39.00
CA GLU A 752 19.20 -11.70 38.82
C GLU A 752 18.35 -10.44 38.60
N ALA A 753 17.09 -10.45 39.05
CA ALA A 753 16.18 -9.32 38.87
C ALA A 753 16.63 -8.12 39.74
N ASP A 754 16.31 -6.93 39.27
CA ASP A 754 16.57 -5.70 40.02
C ASP A 754 15.78 -5.69 41.31
N PRO A 755 16.42 -5.30 42.42
CA PRO A 755 15.77 -5.32 43.76
C PRO A 755 14.49 -4.45 43.80
N ASP A 756 14.43 -3.35 43.05
CA ASP A 756 13.31 -2.42 43.05
C ASP A 756 12.21 -2.83 42.05
N TYR A 757 12.36 -3.93 41.30
CA TYR A 757 11.38 -4.41 40.38
C TYR A 757 10.09 -4.86 41.08
N VAL A 758 8.99 -4.14 40.82
CA VAL A 758 7.73 -4.28 41.59
C VAL A 758 7.15 -5.70 41.49
N HIS A 759 7.24 -6.39 40.35
CA HIS A 759 6.71 -7.76 40.21
C HIS A 759 7.54 -8.78 40.98
N PHE A 760 8.87 -8.63 40.96
CA PHE A 760 9.77 -9.46 41.75
C PHE A 760 9.50 -9.32 43.25
N GLN A 761 9.31 -8.09 43.75
CA GLN A 761 8.98 -7.85 45.17
C GLN A 761 7.65 -8.50 45.57
N LYS A 762 6.61 -8.39 44.71
CA LYS A 762 5.32 -9.06 44.94
C LYS A 762 5.44 -10.59 44.97
N ALA A 763 6.31 -11.18 44.16
CA ALA A 763 6.58 -12.61 44.19
C ALA A 763 7.29 -13.04 45.47
N LEU A 764 8.24 -12.25 45.99
CA LEU A 764 8.89 -12.48 47.25
C LEU A 764 7.91 -12.41 48.44
N ASP A 765 7.01 -11.40 48.42
CA ASP A 765 5.98 -11.26 49.46
C ASP A 765 4.99 -12.44 49.42
N LEU A 766 4.60 -12.91 48.23
CA LEU A 766 3.77 -14.08 48.06
C LEU A 766 4.45 -15.33 48.64
N LYS A 767 5.72 -15.55 48.32
CA LYS A 767 6.49 -16.68 48.84
C LYS A 767 6.53 -16.64 50.37
N GLN A 768 6.87 -15.49 50.97
CA GLN A 768 6.95 -15.35 52.43
C GLN A 768 5.60 -15.65 53.12
N ARG A 769 4.48 -15.20 52.51
CA ARG A 769 3.13 -15.47 53.02
C ARG A 769 2.81 -16.96 52.92
N LEU A 770 3.13 -17.65 51.82
CA LEU A 770 2.91 -19.08 51.64
C LEU A 770 3.74 -19.94 52.63
N GLU A 771 5.01 -19.58 52.89
CA GLU A 771 5.87 -20.25 53.85
C GLU A 771 5.37 -20.09 55.28
N SER A 772 4.81 -18.92 55.63
CA SER A 772 4.23 -18.67 56.95
C SER A 772 2.94 -19.42 57.18
N SER A 773 2.12 -19.59 56.14
CA SER A 773 0.84 -20.33 56.21
C SER A 773 1.01 -21.86 56.19
N SER A 774 2.18 -22.34 55.77
CA SER A 774 2.53 -23.76 55.72
C SER A 774 3.15 -24.29 57.05
N ARG A 775 3.53 -23.39 57.96
CA ARG A 775 3.99 -23.67 59.32
C ARG A 775 2.79 -23.71 60.27
#